data_5b913ea8166e9f629b41500f8e799d0e
#
_entry.id   5b913ea8166e9f629b41500f8e799d0e
#
_cell.length_a   1.000
_cell.length_b   1.000
_cell.length_c   1.000
_cell.angle_alpha   90.00
_cell.angle_beta   90.00
_cell.angle_gamma   90.00
#
_symmetry.space_group_name_H-M   'P 1'
#
loop_
_entity.id
_entity.type
_entity.pdbx_description
1 polymer ?
#
loop_
_entity_poly.entity_id
_entity_poly.type
_entity_poly.pdbx_seq_one_letter_code
_entity_poly.pdbx_strand_id
1 'polypeptide(L)'
;MKLHNYTIMPLDTDHLEEICEDIKHQYENGTATCALFMMTLVPEGNPPVDKVGILCKKYDLFRDRLAEMGLGSGVLLQASIGHGWVLSEMYPYQSYTGIDSGDTVRVVCPYDEGFRDYIKHAFTVIASHKPDTIMLDDDFRLLSARLGGCGCPLHVARFNELWGEGASFTREEISAMLDDPGEIGDRANEIFIYTQHEAMIDCARLMREGSDSVDPSLPGTFCCVGNNVECAAEIAEILAGEGNPRVVRLNNGHYTQPCNHNFSNVFRNAAESIAKLRERVDVILAETDTCPQNRYSTSAMSLHTHFTGTLLEGARGAKHWITRLHAWEPESGAAYRRILGKYCGFYEALADIVPHLHHRGCCIPVTGTPQFDRRKVSGGSGGWSNCVLERMGLPFFFAAEPSGIVCLDGAADAIYSDKQMESVLSGNVFLASDTAKRLIDRGFGDDLGVDIRDWTGKQPSYEMLPYRNNECSVQCGIRELVPMSDAVIEHSTVYHSVSRVNPERLFPGATVYNNARGGKAFVFCGTPNVHYSLTTSFSFLNQSRKQQLIDMMRMAGQLPAYYAGDEEVYFRAANVDDGSLFCAVFNLGMDPIDAITLGCETVPQKMEMLDCDGTRKAVAFTVNEEAKTVTVDTPAYTLAPVILFLS
;
A
#
# COMPACT_ATOMS: atom_id res chain seq x y z
N MET A 1 -15.54 -15.58 -7.46
CA MET A 1 -15.10 -14.76 -8.66
C MET A 1 -13.73 -15.26 -9.10
N LYS A 2 -13.50 -15.49 -10.39
CA LYS A 2 -12.16 -15.91 -10.84
C LYS A 2 -11.18 -14.75 -10.75
N LEU A 3 -10.01 -14.97 -10.15
CA LEU A 3 -8.96 -13.97 -10.04
C LEU A 3 -8.24 -13.75 -11.38
N HIS A 4 -7.74 -12.55 -11.59
CA HIS A 4 -6.91 -12.19 -12.74
C HIS A 4 -5.44 -12.33 -12.35
N ASN A 5 -4.85 -13.50 -12.55
CA ASN A 5 -3.48 -13.78 -12.19
C ASN A 5 -2.60 -13.87 -13.44
N TYR A 6 -1.63 -12.96 -13.55
CA TYR A 6 -0.64 -12.95 -14.61
C TYR A 6 0.68 -13.54 -14.11
N THR A 7 1.32 -14.39 -14.90
CA THR A 7 2.67 -14.89 -14.64
C THR A 7 3.65 -14.34 -15.67
N ILE A 8 4.80 -13.85 -15.22
CA ILE A 8 5.80 -13.25 -16.10
C ILE A 8 6.82 -14.31 -16.49
N MET A 9 7.08 -14.42 -17.80
CA MET A 9 7.94 -15.44 -18.40
C MET A 9 9.05 -14.82 -19.24
N PRO A 10 10.27 -15.40 -19.26
CA PRO A 10 11.34 -14.96 -20.12
C PRO A 10 11.14 -15.41 -21.57
N LEU A 11 11.65 -14.64 -22.54
CA LEU A 11 11.75 -15.02 -23.95
C LEU A 11 13.02 -15.87 -24.20
N ASP A 12 13.17 -16.95 -23.43
CA ASP A 12 14.31 -17.87 -23.50
C ASP A 12 13.99 -19.03 -24.44
N THR A 13 14.30 -18.84 -25.72
CA THR A 13 13.97 -19.79 -26.79
C THR A 13 14.72 -21.13 -26.70
N ASP A 14 15.82 -21.20 -25.95
CA ASP A 14 16.56 -22.45 -25.72
C ASP A 14 15.79 -23.42 -24.82
N HIS A 15 14.80 -22.90 -24.07
CA HIS A 15 13.94 -23.64 -23.14
C HIS A 15 12.44 -23.54 -23.49
N LEU A 16 12.12 -23.43 -24.79
CA LEU A 16 10.75 -23.21 -25.27
C LEU A 16 9.75 -24.26 -24.75
N GLU A 17 10.06 -25.53 -24.85
CA GLU A 17 9.16 -26.60 -24.44
C GLU A 17 8.95 -26.60 -22.91
N GLU A 18 10.02 -26.47 -22.13
CA GLU A 18 9.94 -26.44 -20.68
C GLU A 18 9.11 -25.26 -20.17
N ILE A 19 9.27 -24.08 -20.79
CA ILE A 19 8.49 -22.87 -20.46
C ILE A 19 7.01 -23.08 -20.80
N CYS A 20 6.69 -23.62 -21.98
CA CYS A 20 5.31 -23.87 -22.38
C CYS A 20 4.62 -24.91 -21.50
N GLU A 21 5.30 -26.00 -21.13
CA GLU A 21 4.75 -27.00 -20.19
C GLU A 21 4.58 -26.40 -18.77
N ASP A 22 5.48 -25.55 -18.30
CA ASP A 22 5.33 -24.85 -17.03
C ASP A 22 4.13 -23.89 -17.02
N ILE A 23 3.92 -23.13 -18.11
CA ILE A 23 2.74 -22.27 -18.27
C ILE A 23 1.45 -23.10 -18.22
N LYS A 24 1.41 -24.23 -18.95
CA LYS A 24 0.28 -25.15 -18.92
C LYS A 24 -0.02 -25.63 -17.50
N HIS A 25 1.01 -26.04 -16.77
CA HIS A 25 0.86 -26.48 -15.39
C HIS A 25 0.36 -25.35 -14.46
N GLN A 26 0.83 -24.12 -14.65
CA GLN A 26 0.34 -22.95 -13.90
C GLN A 26 -1.13 -22.63 -14.19
N TYR A 27 -1.60 -22.83 -15.43
CA TYR A 27 -3.02 -22.65 -15.79
C TYR A 27 -3.89 -23.76 -15.21
N GLU A 28 -3.43 -25.02 -15.27
CA GLU A 28 -4.16 -26.17 -14.76
C GLU A 28 -4.34 -26.12 -13.24
N ASN A 29 -3.35 -25.63 -12.49
CA ASN A 29 -3.41 -25.55 -11.03
C ASN A 29 -3.92 -24.21 -10.48
N GLY A 30 -4.33 -23.27 -11.36
CA GLY A 30 -4.89 -21.98 -10.99
C GLY A 30 -3.86 -20.93 -10.50
N THR A 31 -2.56 -21.18 -10.62
CA THR A 31 -1.52 -20.19 -10.30
C THR A 31 -1.62 -18.97 -11.19
N ALA A 32 -1.90 -19.16 -12.48
CA ALA A 32 -2.03 -18.07 -13.45
C ALA A 32 -3.24 -18.27 -14.37
N THR A 33 -3.75 -17.15 -14.89
CA THR A 33 -4.80 -17.11 -15.91
C THR A 33 -4.29 -16.62 -17.26
N CYS A 34 -3.11 -15.96 -17.26
CA CYS A 34 -2.44 -15.49 -18.47
C CYS A 34 -0.92 -15.41 -18.24
N ALA A 35 -0.13 -15.95 -19.15
CA ALA A 35 1.31 -15.77 -19.18
C ALA A 35 1.67 -14.55 -20.02
N LEU A 36 2.59 -13.73 -19.51
CA LEU A 36 3.10 -12.56 -20.19
C LEU A 36 4.59 -12.71 -20.45
N PHE A 37 4.99 -12.71 -21.70
CA PHE A 37 6.39 -12.76 -22.09
C PHE A 37 7.01 -11.36 -22.02
N MET A 38 8.12 -11.23 -21.28
CA MET A 38 8.74 -9.95 -20.99
C MET A 38 9.57 -9.46 -22.16
N MET A 39 9.31 -8.22 -22.60
CA MET A 39 10.05 -7.50 -23.64
C MET A 39 10.57 -6.18 -23.08
N THR A 40 11.89 -5.93 -23.17
CA THR A 40 12.50 -4.65 -22.81
C THR A 40 12.56 -3.74 -24.04
N LEU A 41 11.73 -2.70 -24.06
CA LEU A 41 11.56 -1.85 -25.25
C LEU A 41 12.43 -0.60 -25.29
N VAL A 42 13.14 -0.24 -24.21
CA VAL A 42 13.99 0.96 -24.24
C VAL A 42 14.88 0.95 -25.49
N PRO A 43 14.92 2.05 -26.27
CA PRO A 43 15.71 2.11 -27.49
C PRO A 43 17.20 1.86 -27.23
N GLU A 44 17.86 1.15 -28.12
CA GLU A 44 19.29 0.87 -28.07
C GLU A 44 19.95 1.20 -29.42
N GLY A 45 21.12 1.82 -29.36
CA GLY A 45 21.89 2.22 -30.56
C GLY A 45 21.46 3.56 -31.14
N ASN A 46 22.26 4.06 -32.08
CA ASN A 46 22.00 5.27 -32.86
C ASN A 46 22.47 5.08 -34.31
N PRO A 47 21.59 4.81 -35.28
CA PRO A 47 20.11 4.70 -35.13
C PRO A 47 19.70 3.50 -34.27
N PRO A 48 18.49 3.52 -33.68
CA PRO A 48 17.99 2.42 -32.84
C PRO A 48 17.90 1.12 -33.63
N VAL A 49 18.30 0.01 -32.98
CA VAL A 49 18.10 -1.34 -33.52
C VAL A 49 16.60 -1.65 -33.55
N ASP A 50 16.13 -2.38 -34.54
CA ASP A 50 14.76 -2.95 -34.58
C ASP A 50 14.61 -4.06 -33.55
N LYS A 51 14.57 -3.64 -32.28
CA LYS A 51 14.49 -4.50 -31.12
C LYS A 51 13.12 -5.17 -31.00
N VAL A 52 12.06 -4.42 -31.29
CA VAL A 52 10.70 -4.91 -31.18
C VAL A 52 10.42 -6.04 -32.15
N GLY A 53 10.84 -5.91 -33.41
CA GLY A 53 10.69 -6.97 -34.42
C GLY A 53 11.47 -8.24 -34.08
N ILE A 54 12.67 -8.10 -33.48
CA ILE A 54 13.46 -9.25 -33.00
C ILE A 54 12.74 -9.98 -31.85
N LEU A 55 12.25 -9.24 -30.85
CA LEU A 55 11.57 -9.81 -29.69
C LEU A 55 10.23 -10.45 -30.06
N CYS A 56 9.48 -9.83 -30.96
CA CYS A 56 8.21 -10.37 -31.44
C CYS A 56 8.40 -11.69 -32.22
N LYS A 57 9.44 -11.83 -33.02
CA LYS A 57 9.77 -13.11 -33.66
C LYS A 57 10.09 -14.23 -32.67
N LYS A 58 10.74 -13.91 -31.54
CA LYS A 58 10.91 -14.89 -30.46
C LYS A 58 9.59 -15.23 -29.79
N TYR A 59 8.74 -14.20 -29.55
CA TYR A 59 7.40 -14.39 -28.97
C TYR A 59 6.53 -15.30 -29.84
N ASP A 60 6.56 -15.16 -31.15
CA ASP A 60 5.79 -16.02 -32.06
C ASP A 60 6.02 -17.50 -31.82
N LEU A 61 7.26 -17.92 -31.51
CA LEU A 61 7.58 -19.32 -31.25
C LEU A 61 6.80 -19.83 -30.02
N PHE A 62 6.75 -19.05 -28.96
CA PHE A 62 6.01 -19.39 -27.73
C PHE A 62 4.49 -19.34 -27.95
N ARG A 63 3.99 -18.26 -28.60
CA ARG A 63 2.57 -18.10 -28.93
C ARG A 63 2.07 -19.30 -29.74
N ASP A 64 2.75 -19.64 -30.82
CA ASP A 64 2.34 -20.71 -31.73
C ASP A 64 2.38 -22.06 -31.01
N ARG A 65 3.39 -22.32 -30.17
CA ARG A 65 3.48 -23.55 -29.39
C ARG A 65 2.38 -23.64 -28.32
N LEU A 66 2.09 -22.54 -27.61
CA LEU A 66 0.99 -22.48 -26.66
C LEU A 66 -0.38 -22.65 -27.34
N ALA A 67 -0.56 -22.08 -28.53
CA ALA A 67 -1.77 -22.24 -29.32
C ALA A 67 -2.02 -23.71 -29.71
N GLU A 68 -0.98 -24.48 -30.05
CA GLU A 68 -1.07 -25.93 -30.25
C GLU A 68 -1.55 -26.68 -29.01
N MET A 69 -1.27 -26.15 -27.81
CA MET A 69 -1.73 -26.67 -26.53
C MET A 69 -3.13 -26.16 -26.14
N GLY A 70 -3.74 -25.30 -26.95
CA GLY A 70 -5.02 -24.63 -26.67
C GLY A 70 -4.92 -23.51 -25.62
N LEU A 71 -3.73 -22.94 -25.46
CA LEU A 71 -3.44 -21.91 -24.46
C LEU A 71 -3.12 -20.58 -25.16
N GLY A 72 -3.45 -19.47 -24.47
CA GLY A 72 -3.11 -18.13 -24.91
C GLY A 72 -1.96 -17.53 -24.11
N SER A 73 -1.44 -16.39 -24.59
CA SER A 73 -0.41 -15.61 -23.90
C SER A 73 -0.41 -14.15 -24.37
N GLY A 74 0.15 -13.27 -23.53
CA GLY A 74 0.35 -11.87 -23.86
C GLY A 74 1.82 -11.46 -23.71
N VAL A 75 2.05 -10.15 -23.69
CA VAL A 75 3.37 -9.57 -23.53
C VAL A 75 3.39 -8.55 -22.39
N LEU A 76 4.51 -8.51 -21.63
CA LEU A 76 4.83 -7.45 -20.68
C LEU A 76 5.90 -6.55 -21.29
N LEU A 77 5.63 -5.26 -21.35
CA LEU A 77 6.55 -4.28 -21.91
C LEU A 77 7.30 -3.55 -20.80
N GLN A 78 8.50 -4.01 -20.50
CA GLN A 78 9.38 -3.41 -19.51
C GLN A 78 10.27 -2.33 -20.15
N ALA A 79 10.59 -1.31 -19.35
CA ALA A 79 11.50 -0.24 -19.71
C ALA A 79 11.16 0.44 -21.06
N SER A 80 9.87 0.71 -21.31
CA SER A 80 9.42 1.34 -22.55
C SER A 80 10.07 2.71 -22.80
N ILE A 81 10.19 3.53 -21.74
CA ILE A 81 10.93 4.80 -21.75
C ILE A 81 12.31 4.68 -21.08
N GLY A 82 12.61 3.55 -20.48
CA GLY A 82 13.85 3.27 -19.72
C GLY A 82 13.60 3.07 -18.24
N HIS A 83 14.53 2.41 -17.57
CA HIS A 83 14.48 2.11 -16.13
C HIS A 83 15.63 2.78 -15.34
N GLY A 84 16.36 3.70 -15.95
CA GLY A 84 17.58 4.25 -15.38
C GLY A 84 18.77 3.30 -15.40
N TRP A 85 18.68 2.17 -16.11
CA TRP A 85 19.79 1.26 -16.33
C TRP A 85 20.90 1.92 -17.15
N VAL A 86 22.14 1.58 -16.85
CA VAL A 86 23.28 2.02 -17.64
C VAL A 86 23.34 1.18 -18.90
N LEU A 87 22.91 1.75 -20.02
CA LEU A 87 23.14 1.17 -21.35
C LEU A 87 24.49 1.63 -21.88
N SER A 88 25.11 0.80 -22.71
CA SER A 88 26.41 1.09 -23.34
C SER A 88 26.35 2.23 -24.37
N GLU A 89 25.15 2.49 -24.92
CA GLU A 89 24.93 3.43 -26.00
C GLU A 89 23.91 4.50 -25.61
N MET A 90 24.08 5.70 -26.18
CA MET A 90 23.15 6.82 -26.01
C MET A 90 21.96 6.69 -26.96
N TYR A 91 20.78 7.04 -26.53
CA TYR A 91 19.63 7.17 -27.42
C TYR A 91 19.77 8.39 -28.34
N PRO A 92 19.15 8.37 -29.53
CA PRO A 92 19.04 9.57 -30.37
C PRO A 92 17.94 10.56 -29.89
N TYR A 93 17.29 10.29 -28.77
CA TYR A 93 16.14 11.04 -28.25
C TYR A 93 16.49 11.87 -27.03
N GLN A 94 15.67 12.89 -26.72
CA GLN A 94 15.83 13.69 -25.52
C GLN A 94 15.76 12.81 -24.26
N SER A 95 16.81 12.83 -23.48
CA SER A 95 16.85 12.13 -22.20
C SER A 95 16.16 12.94 -21.10
N TYR A 96 15.64 12.23 -20.11
CA TYR A 96 15.16 12.78 -18.86
C TYR A 96 16.27 13.52 -18.11
N THR A 97 15.94 14.69 -17.58
CA THR A 97 16.82 15.48 -16.71
C THR A 97 16.10 15.74 -15.40
N GLY A 98 16.67 15.38 -14.26
CA GLY A 98 16.06 15.60 -12.95
C GLY A 98 15.84 17.09 -12.69
N ILE A 99 14.61 17.47 -12.27
CA ILE A 99 14.25 18.87 -12.03
C ILE A 99 15.16 19.54 -10.98
N ASP A 100 15.52 18.79 -9.94
CA ASP A 100 16.31 19.30 -8.82
C ASP A 100 17.81 19.22 -9.10
N SER A 101 18.31 18.03 -9.46
CA SER A 101 19.74 17.79 -9.61
C SER A 101 20.31 18.27 -10.93
N GLY A 102 19.50 18.34 -11.99
CA GLY A 102 20.00 18.52 -13.36
C GLY A 102 20.69 17.30 -13.95
N ASP A 103 20.72 16.18 -13.21
CA ASP A 103 21.33 14.96 -13.71
C ASP A 103 20.51 14.35 -14.84
N THR A 104 21.20 13.98 -15.90
CA THR A 104 20.59 13.25 -17.01
C THR A 104 20.64 11.76 -16.73
N VAL A 105 19.51 11.10 -16.82
CA VAL A 105 19.40 9.64 -16.65
C VAL A 105 18.95 8.96 -17.93
N ARG A 106 19.17 7.64 -18.02
CA ARG A 106 18.80 6.84 -19.20
C ARG A 106 17.32 6.48 -19.19
N VAL A 107 16.51 7.51 -19.30
CA VAL A 107 15.07 7.48 -19.50
C VAL A 107 14.77 8.47 -20.62
N VAL A 108 13.98 8.08 -21.60
CA VAL A 108 13.59 8.95 -22.72
C VAL A 108 12.45 9.86 -22.28
N CYS A 109 12.50 11.11 -22.68
CA CYS A 109 11.41 12.06 -22.48
C CYS A 109 10.24 11.76 -23.46
N PRO A 110 9.01 11.51 -22.98
CA PRO A 110 7.87 11.21 -23.84
C PRO A 110 7.39 12.38 -24.71
N TYR A 111 7.92 13.60 -24.50
CA TYR A 111 7.67 14.73 -25.39
C TYR A 111 8.60 14.74 -26.63
N ASP A 112 9.62 13.88 -26.70
CA ASP A 112 10.48 13.79 -27.87
C ASP A 112 9.72 13.21 -29.07
N GLU A 113 9.63 13.96 -30.17
CA GLU A 113 8.85 13.56 -31.36
C GLU A 113 9.37 12.27 -31.99
N GLY A 114 10.69 12.11 -32.09
CA GLY A 114 11.29 10.89 -32.65
C GLY A 114 10.99 9.65 -31.79
N PHE A 115 10.96 9.83 -30.48
CA PHE A 115 10.53 8.76 -29.56
C PHE A 115 9.04 8.45 -29.70
N ARG A 116 8.20 9.46 -29.86
CA ARG A 116 6.74 9.29 -30.07
C ARG A 116 6.45 8.44 -31.31
N ASP A 117 7.18 8.67 -32.39
CA ASP A 117 7.10 7.84 -33.61
C ASP A 117 7.58 6.41 -33.35
N TYR A 118 8.70 6.25 -32.66
CA TYR A 118 9.25 4.94 -32.28
C TYR A 118 8.25 4.12 -31.45
N ILE A 119 7.67 4.69 -30.41
CA ILE A 119 6.77 3.95 -29.50
C ILE A 119 5.45 3.56 -30.19
N LYS A 120 4.90 4.44 -31.01
CA LYS A 120 3.74 4.12 -31.85
C LYS A 120 4.02 2.97 -32.81
N HIS A 121 5.17 3.01 -33.50
CA HIS A 121 5.62 1.92 -34.37
C HIS A 121 5.79 0.62 -33.59
N ALA A 122 6.40 0.65 -32.42
CA ALA A 122 6.60 -0.53 -31.58
C ALA A 122 5.27 -1.22 -31.23
N PHE A 123 4.26 -0.46 -30.84
CA PHE A 123 2.94 -1.01 -30.51
C PHE A 123 2.20 -1.54 -31.77
N THR A 124 2.37 -0.92 -32.93
CA THR A 124 1.86 -1.46 -34.20
C THR A 124 2.48 -2.82 -34.52
N VAL A 125 3.80 -2.95 -34.36
CA VAL A 125 4.51 -4.22 -34.56
C VAL A 125 4.02 -5.28 -33.59
N ILE A 126 3.98 -4.98 -32.28
CA ILE A 126 3.51 -5.94 -31.26
C ILE A 126 2.10 -6.41 -31.55
N ALA A 127 1.16 -5.51 -31.84
CA ALA A 127 -0.22 -5.85 -32.15
C ALA A 127 -0.32 -6.77 -33.38
N SER A 128 0.54 -6.59 -34.40
CA SER A 128 0.57 -7.45 -35.59
C SER A 128 0.96 -8.90 -35.29
N HIS A 129 1.64 -9.15 -34.15
CA HIS A 129 1.98 -10.49 -33.65
C HIS A 129 0.88 -11.10 -32.74
N LYS A 130 -0.27 -10.43 -32.59
CA LYS A 130 -1.51 -10.94 -32.00
C LYS A 130 -1.36 -11.54 -30.60
N PRO A 131 -0.77 -10.81 -29.63
CA PRO A 131 -0.83 -11.24 -28.23
C PRO A 131 -2.27 -11.13 -27.70
N ASP A 132 -2.64 -11.94 -26.72
CA ASP A 132 -3.96 -11.85 -26.09
C ASP A 132 -4.13 -10.56 -25.27
N THR A 133 -3.03 -9.98 -24.80
CA THR A 133 -3.01 -8.70 -24.07
C THR A 133 -1.62 -8.10 -24.08
N ILE A 134 -1.54 -6.77 -23.93
CA ILE A 134 -0.30 -6.02 -23.71
C ILE A 134 -0.33 -5.41 -22.30
N MET A 135 0.63 -5.75 -21.43
CA MET A 135 0.80 -5.11 -20.14
C MET A 135 1.97 -4.14 -20.18
N LEU A 136 1.72 -2.87 -19.89
CA LEU A 136 2.76 -1.86 -19.77
C LEU A 136 3.29 -1.83 -18.33
N ASP A 137 4.58 -2.07 -18.14
CA ASP A 137 5.19 -2.16 -16.81
C ASP A 137 5.42 -0.78 -16.17
N ASP A 138 5.73 -0.75 -14.90
CA ASP A 138 5.80 0.44 -14.05
C ASP A 138 7.01 1.35 -14.32
N ASP A 139 7.90 0.94 -15.20
CA ASP A 139 8.95 1.80 -15.74
C ASP A 139 8.43 2.99 -16.54
N PHE A 140 7.20 2.91 -16.98
CA PHE A 140 6.50 4.00 -17.63
C PHE A 140 6.08 5.04 -16.59
N ARG A 141 7.06 5.84 -16.13
CA ARG A 141 6.92 6.87 -15.09
C ARG A 141 7.94 7.98 -15.24
N LEU A 142 7.54 9.23 -14.97
CA LEU A 142 8.43 10.39 -14.90
C LEU A 142 8.63 10.89 -13.48
N LEU A 143 7.59 10.87 -12.65
CA LEU A 143 7.67 11.26 -11.26
C LEU A 143 8.34 10.15 -10.43
N SER A 144 9.43 10.48 -9.76
CA SER A 144 10.10 9.59 -8.83
C SER A 144 10.61 10.33 -7.60
N ALA A 145 10.56 9.69 -6.44
CA ALA A 145 11.04 10.28 -5.18
C ALA A 145 12.54 10.65 -5.24
N ARG A 146 13.32 10.00 -6.11
CA ARG A 146 14.76 10.23 -6.23
C ARG A 146 15.12 11.41 -7.14
N LEU A 147 14.33 11.67 -8.19
CA LEU A 147 14.70 12.60 -9.28
C LEU A 147 13.75 13.81 -9.36
N GLY A 148 12.70 13.81 -8.58
CA GLY A 148 11.76 14.92 -8.45
C GLY A 148 10.80 15.12 -9.62
N GLY A 149 11.04 14.52 -10.77
CA GLY A 149 10.33 14.72 -12.03
C GLY A 149 11.26 15.22 -13.13
N CYS A 150 10.80 15.19 -14.40
CA CYS A 150 11.58 15.61 -15.55
C CYS A 150 11.58 17.13 -15.73
N GLY A 151 12.77 17.72 -15.74
CA GLY A 151 13.03 19.12 -16.05
C GLY A 151 13.90 19.30 -17.29
N CYS A 152 13.82 18.38 -18.28
CA CYS A 152 14.54 18.54 -19.55
C CYS A 152 13.99 19.74 -20.36
N PRO A 153 14.71 20.22 -21.40
CA PRO A 153 14.28 21.37 -22.17
C PRO A 153 12.83 21.32 -22.70
N LEU A 154 12.34 20.12 -23.06
CA LEU A 154 10.97 19.94 -23.54
C LEU A 154 9.94 20.16 -22.43
N HIS A 155 10.17 19.62 -21.22
CA HIS A 155 9.31 19.83 -20.06
C HIS A 155 9.36 21.28 -19.58
N VAL A 156 10.54 21.91 -19.56
CA VAL A 156 10.70 23.34 -19.22
C VAL A 156 9.93 24.22 -20.21
N ALA A 157 10.01 23.93 -21.50
CA ALA A 157 9.26 24.69 -22.53
C ALA A 157 7.75 24.53 -22.31
N ARG A 158 7.27 23.30 -22.04
CA ARG A 158 5.85 23.03 -21.80
C ARG A 158 5.35 23.69 -20.49
N PHE A 159 6.15 23.68 -19.43
CA PHE A 159 5.84 24.41 -18.20
C PHE A 159 5.67 25.92 -18.46
N ASN A 160 6.60 26.53 -19.18
CA ASN A 160 6.56 27.95 -19.51
C ASN A 160 5.33 28.31 -20.36
N GLU A 161 4.98 27.46 -21.34
CA GLU A 161 3.77 27.62 -22.15
C GLU A 161 2.50 27.64 -21.28
N LEU A 162 2.37 26.69 -20.35
CA LEU A 162 1.22 26.59 -19.45
C LEU A 162 1.20 27.69 -18.39
N TRP A 163 2.38 28.16 -17.97
CA TRP A 163 2.45 29.32 -17.08
C TRP A 163 1.90 30.59 -17.74
N GLY A 164 2.13 30.75 -19.04
CA GLY A 164 1.62 31.90 -19.81
C GLY A 164 2.41 33.20 -19.62
N GLU A 165 1.84 34.33 -20.09
CA GLU A 165 2.38 35.69 -19.87
C GLU A 165 3.82 35.89 -20.36
N GLY A 166 4.28 35.12 -21.35
CA GLY A 166 5.66 35.20 -21.87
C GLY A 166 6.72 34.65 -20.92
N ALA A 167 6.31 33.73 -20.04
CA ALA A 167 7.22 33.06 -19.10
C ALA A 167 8.39 32.41 -19.83
N SER A 168 9.56 32.47 -19.21
CA SER A 168 10.81 31.88 -19.73
C SER A 168 11.71 31.38 -18.60
N PHE A 169 11.09 30.72 -17.61
CA PHE A 169 11.80 30.16 -16.46
C PHE A 169 12.77 29.08 -16.89
N THR A 170 13.92 29.08 -16.25
CA THR A 170 14.91 27.99 -16.33
C THR A 170 14.48 26.80 -15.45
N ARG A 171 15.12 25.67 -15.63
CA ARG A 171 14.90 24.49 -14.77
C ARG A 171 15.12 24.81 -13.29
N GLU A 172 16.20 25.53 -12.98
CA GLU A 172 16.57 25.93 -11.61
C GLU A 172 15.52 26.86 -10.99
N GLU A 173 14.98 27.81 -11.76
CA GLU A 173 13.92 28.71 -11.29
C GLU A 173 12.62 27.94 -11.02
N ILE A 174 12.25 27.00 -11.90
CA ILE A 174 11.09 26.14 -11.68
C ILE A 174 11.30 25.29 -10.42
N SER A 175 12.48 24.65 -10.25
CA SER A 175 12.79 23.88 -9.04
C SER A 175 12.65 24.72 -7.77
N ALA A 176 13.13 25.96 -7.76
CA ALA A 176 12.97 26.88 -6.63
C ALA A 176 11.50 27.25 -6.36
N MET A 177 10.70 27.45 -7.41
CA MET A 177 9.27 27.75 -7.28
C MET A 177 8.48 26.58 -6.68
N LEU A 178 8.87 25.33 -6.97
CA LEU A 178 8.23 24.16 -6.39
C LEU A 178 8.36 24.07 -4.86
N ASP A 179 9.35 24.73 -4.27
CA ASP A 179 9.56 24.79 -2.82
C ASP A 179 8.92 26.05 -2.17
N ASP A 180 8.37 26.97 -2.95
CA ASP A 180 7.71 28.17 -2.42
C ASP A 180 6.46 27.79 -1.61
N PRO A 181 6.30 28.27 -0.35
CA PRO A 181 5.17 27.89 0.49
C PRO A 181 3.85 28.60 0.14
N GLY A 182 3.87 29.60 -0.77
CA GLY A 182 2.73 30.42 -1.15
C GLY A 182 2.05 30.02 -2.45
N GLU A 183 1.21 30.91 -2.96
CA GLU A 183 0.43 30.73 -4.19
C GLU A 183 1.29 30.45 -5.43
N ILE A 184 2.51 31.00 -5.47
CA ILE A 184 3.47 30.74 -6.58
C ILE A 184 3.82 29.26 -6.58
N GLY A 185 4.16 28.70 -5.41
CA GLY A 185 4.47 27.29 -5.29
C GLY A 185 3.27 26.39 -5.55
N ASP A 186 2.06 26.78 -5.15
CA ASP A 186 0.85 26.03 -5.45
C ASP A 186 0.65 25.89 -6.96
N ARG A 187 0.71 27.02 -7.68
CA ARG A 187 0.60 27.05 -9.13
C ARG A 187 1.74 26.29 -9.84
N ALA A 188 2.97 26.46 -9.34
CA ALA A 188 4.14 25.78 -9.92
C ALA A 188 4.02 24.24 -9.79
N ASN A 189 3.64 23.74 -8.62
CA ASN A 189 3.44 22.30 -8.41
C ASN A 189 2.29 21.75 -9.26
N GLU A 190 1.17 22.46 -9.36
CA GLU A 190 0.05 22.06 -10.22
C GLU A 190 0.48 21.92 -11.67
N ILE A 191 1.11 22.94 -12.25
CA ILE A 191 1.59 22.92 -13.64
C ILE A 191 2.66 21.85 -13.83
N PHE A 192 3.62 21.76 -12.93
CA PHE A 192 4.72 20.80 -13.05
C PHE A 192 4.21 19.35 -13.03
N ILE A 193 3.36 18.99 -12.08
CA ILE A 193 2.76 17.67 -11.99
C ILE A 193 1.93 17.37 -13.24
N TYR A 194 1.15 18.35 -13.68
CA TYR A 194 0.36 18.23 -14.90
C TYR A 194 1.23 17.91 -16.12
N THR A 195 2.37 18.59 -16.33
CA THR A 195 3.26 18.31 -17.48
C THR A 195 3.80 16.89 -17.46
N GLN A 196 4.09 16.35 -16.28
CA GLN A 196 4.57 14.97 -16.15
C GLN A 196 3.48 13.97 -16.53
N HIS A 197 2.26 14.17 -16.03
CA HIS A 197 1.12 13.30 -16.33
C HIS A 197 0.68 13.43 -17.79
N GLU A 198 0.59 14.65 -18.34
CA GLU A 198 0.24 14.91 -19.73
C GLU A 198 1.19 14.15 -20.68
N ALA A 199 2.51 14.24 -20.45
CA ALA A 199 3.51 13.54 -21.26
C ALA A 199 3.28 12.02 -21.30
N MET A 200 2.93 11.44 -20.14
CA MET A 200 2.64 10.01 -20.02
C MET A 200 1.33 9.64 -20.72
N ILE A 201 0.27 10.41 -20.49
CA ILE A 201 -1.05 10.20 -21.08
C ILE A 201 -0.99 10.29 -22.61
N ASP A 202 -0.33 11.32 -23.14
CA ASP A 202 -0.17 11.48 -24.60
C ASP A 202 0.64 10.34 -25.21
N CYS A 203 1.70 9.89 -24.53
CA CYS A 203 2.47 8.74 -24.97
C CYS A 203 1.61 7.45 -24.97
N ALA A 204 0.76 7.25 -23.95
CA ALA A 204 -0.19 6.13 -23.91
C ALA A 204 -1.21 6.18 -25.06
N ARG A 205 -1.68 7.36 -25.46
CA ARG A 205 -2.53 7.54 -26.65
C ARG A 205 -1.85 7.06 -27.94
N LEU A 206 -0.57 7.41 -28.11
CA LEU A 206 0.21 6.93 -29.28
C LEU A 206 0.42 5.42 -29.27
N MET A 207 0.66 4.83 -28.10
CA MET A 207 0.72 3.38 -27.93
C MET A 207 -0.61 2.74 -28.36
N ARG A 208 -1.73 3.30 -27.90
CA ARG A 208 -3.07 2.83 -28.27
C ARG A 208 -3.33 2.98 -29.77
N GLU A 209 -3.05 4.15 -30.37
CA GLU A 209 -3.17 4.36 -31.81
C GLU A 209 -2.35 3.35 -32.62
N GLY A 210 -1.15 2.99 -32.16
CA GLY A 210 -0.34 1.94 -32.76
C GLY A 210 -1.06 0.59 -32.74
N SER A 211 -1.61 0.19 -31.60
CA SER A 211 -2.37 -1.06 -31.45
C SER A 211 -3.67 -1.04 -32.28
N ASP A 212 -4.42 0.06 -32.24
CA ASP A 212 -5.70 0.23 -32.95
C ASP A 212 -5.55 0.16 -34.47
N SER A 213 -4.40 0.54 -34.98
CA SER A 213 -4.11 0.42 -36.42
C SER A 213 -4.13 -1.04 -36.91
N VAL A 214 -4.04 -2.00 -35.99
CA VAL A 214 -4.03 -3.44 -36.25
C VAL A 214 -5.28 -4.10 -35.68
N ASP A 215 -5.55 -3.91 -34.37
CA ASP A 215 -6.67 -4.51 -33.66
C ASP A 215 -7.17 -3.58 -32.54
N PRO A 216 -8.29 -2.85 -32.76
CA PRO A 216 -8.88 -1.99 -31.74
C PRO A 216 -9.39 -2.73 -30.49
N SER A 217 -9.64 -4.03 -30.59
CA SER A 217 -10.13 -4.86 -29.48
C SER A 217 -9.01 -5.47 -28.63
N LEU A 218 -7.73 -5.29 -29.02
CA LEU A 218 -6.60 -5.82 -28.28
C LEU A 218 -6.52 -5.23 -26.85
N PRO A 219 -6.66 -6.04 -25.78
CA PRO A 219 -6.61 -5.54 -24.41
C PRO A 219 -5.24 -5.00 -24.03
N GLY A 220 -5.21 -3.83 -23.39
CA GLY A 220 -4.01 -3.28 -22.77
C GLY A 220 -4.22 -3.05 -21.27
N THR A 221 -3.17 -3.23 -20.48
CA THR A 221 -3.18 -3.06 -19.03
C THR A 221 -2.00 -2.20 -18.57
N PHE A 222 -2.10 -1.59 -17.41
CA PHE A 222 -1.09 -0.68 -16.90
C PHE A 222 -0.62 -1.07 -15.49
N CYS A 223 0.71 -1.07 -15.29
CA CYS A 223 1.32 -1.15 -13.98
C CYS A 223 1.67 0.26 -13.49
N CYS A 224 1.00 0.73 -12.43
CA CYS A 224 1.31 2.05 -11.86
C CYS A 224 2.36 1.98 -10.75
N VAL A 225 3.02 3.09 -10.51
CA VAL A 225 3.76 3.37 -9.28
C VAL A 225 2.99 4.35 -8.41
N GLY A 226 3.33 4.44 -7.11
CA GLY A 226 2.64 5.34 -6.19
C GLY A 226 2.54 6.78 -6.69
N ASN A 227 3.59 7.27 -7.34
CA ASN A 227 3.68 8.65 -7.81
C ASN A 227 2.87 8.97 -9.08
N ASN A 228 2.41 7.97 -9.82
CA ASN A 228 1.57 8.18 -11.00
C ASN A 228 0.18 7.53 -10.87
N VAL A 229 -0.21 7.13 -9.66
CA VAL A 229 -1.53 6.54 -9.41
C VAL A 229 -2.68 7.47 -9.81
N GLU A 230 -2.45 8.78 -9.80
CA GLU A 230 -3.45 9.80 -10.15
C GLU A 230 -3.80 9.80 -11.63
N CYS A 231 -2.85 9.54 -12.53
CA CYS A 231 -3.09 9.39 -13.97
C CYS A 231 -3.31 7.92 -14.38
N ALA A 232 -3.14 6.96 -13.46
CA ALA A 232 -3.16 5.53 -13.79
C ALA A 232 -4.51 5.07 -14.35
N ALA A 233 -5.62 5.59 -13.85
CA ALA A 233 -6.95 5.23 -14.35
C ALA A 233 -7.18 5.72 -15.79
N GLU A 234 -6.71 6.94 -16.13
CA GLU A 234 -6.80 7.49 -17.48
C GLU A 234 -5.90 6.71 -18.46
N ILE A 235 -4.67 6.39 -18.03
CA ILE A 235 -3.77 5.56 -18.84
C ILE A 235 -4.38 4.18 -19.09
N ALA A 236 -4.94 3.55 -18.04
CA ALA A 236 -5.59 2.25 -18.18
C ALA A 236 -6.81 2.28 -19.11
N GLU A 237 -7.62 3.34 -19.05
CA GLU A 237 -8.75 3.56 -19.95
C GLU A 237 -8.30 3.67 -21.42
N ILE A 238 -7.25 4.46 -21.67
CA ILE A 238 -6.67 4.60 -23.01
C ILE A 238 -6.16 3.25 -23.52
N LEU A 239 -5.42 2.51 -22.69
CA LEU A 239 -4.77 1.27 -23.12
C LEU A 239 -5.75 0.09 -23.23
N ALA A 240 -6.87 0.09 -22.52
CA ALA A 240 -7.79 -1.04 -22.44
C ALA A 240 -8.26 -1.55 -23.81
N GLY A 241 -8.51 -0.63 -24.77
CA GLY A 241 -9.11 -0.97 -26.04
C GLY A 241 -10.62 -1.14 -25.97
N GLU A 242 -11.25 -1.32 -27.13
CA GLU A 242 -12.71 -1.33 -27.24
C GLU A 242 -13.34 -2.53 -26.51
N GLY A 243 -14.25 -2.25 -25.58
CA GLY A 243 -15.02 -3.27 -24.88
C GLY A 243 -14.27 -4.04 -23.77
N ASN A 244 -13.02 -3.71 -23.51
CA ASN A 244 -12.20 -4.39 -22.49
C ASN A 244 -12.24 -3.66 -21.15
N PRO A 245 -12.01 -4.39 -20.02
CA PRO A 245 -11.93 -3.79 -18.69
C PRO A 245 -10.67 -2.95 -18.54
N ARG A 246 -10.78 -1.88 -17.74
CA ARG A 246 -9.64 -1.08 -17.29
C ARG A 246 -8.93 -1.83 -16.17
N VAL A 247 -7.67 -2.20 -16.39
CA VAL A 247 -6.89 -3.00 -15.47
C VAL A 247 -5.64 -2.24 -15.04
N VAL A 248 -5.44 -2.12 -13.72
CA VAL A 248 -4.25 -1.49 -13.12
C VAL A 248 -3.60 -2.43 -12.13
N ARG A 249 -2.28 -2.64 -12.24
CA ARG A 249 -1.46 -3.26 -11.22
C ARG A 249 -0.90 -2.16 -10.29
N LEU A 250 -1.05 -2.34 -9.00
CA LEU A 250 -0.57 -1.43 -7.97
C LEU A 250 0.96 -1.48 -7.83
N ASN A 251 1.54 -0.42 -7.27
CA ASN A 251 2.90 -0.44 -6.77
C ASN A 251 2.90 -0.80 -5.27
N ASN A 252 2.90 -2.07 -4.98
CA ASN A 252 3.04 -2.59 -3.63
C ASN A 252 4.00 -3.77 -3.53
N GLY A 253 5.02 -3.80 -4.38
CA GLY A 253 6.05 -4.82 -4.40
C GLY A 253 6.83 -4.92 -3.09
N HIS A 254 7.25 -6.14 -2.74
CA HIS A 254 8.06 -6.46 -1.57
C HIS A 254 9.26 -7.29 -2.00
N TYR A 255 10.33 -6.60 -2.40
CA TYR A 255 11.46 -7.21 -3.10
C TYR A 255 12.51 -7.85 -2.19
N THR A 256 12.67 -7.37 -0.99
CA THR A 256 13.68 -7.89 -0.06
C THR A 256 13.10 -8.11 1.31
N GLN A 257 13.58 -9.12 1.99
CA GLN A 257 13.05 -9.56 3.26
C GLN A 257 13.98 -9.37 4.44
N PRO A 258 14.34 -8.21 4.84
CA PRO A 258 15.01 -8.12 6.13
C PRO A 258 14.04 -7.93 7.29
N CYS A 259 12.78 -7.59 7.03
CA CYS A 259 11.87 -7.20 8.11
C CYS A 259 10.40 -7.50 7.79
N ASN A 260 9.75 -8.30 8.64
CA ASN A 260 8.33 -8.62 8.53
C ASN A 260 7.44 -7.38 8.69
N HIS A 261 7.90 -6.35 9.40
CA HIS A 261 7.19 -5.08 9.58
C HIS A 261 6.95 -4.32 8.27
N ASN A 262 7.71 -4.60 7.20
CA ASN A 262 7.46 -3.98 5.90
C ASN A 262 6.12 -4.39 5.27
N PHE A 263 5.52 -5.53 5.69
CA PHE A 263 4.22 -5.92 5.18
C PHE A 263 3.12 -4.92 5.49
N SER A 264 3.14 -4.30 6.65
CA SER A 264 2.17 -3.27 6.99
C SER A 264 2.26 -2.06 6.04
N ASN A 265 3.47 -1.65 5.64
CA ASN A 265 3.64 -0.61 4.62
C ASN A 265 3.12 -1.05 3.24
N VAL A 266 3.37 -2.31 2.87
CA VAL A 266 2.88 -2.90 1.61
C VAL A 266 1.35 -2.89 1.56
N PHE A 267 0.68 -3.28 2.65
CA PHE A 267 -0.78 -3.31 2.73
C PHE A 267 -1.37 -1.89 2.76
N ARG A 268 -0.74 -0.96 3.48
CA ARG A 268 -1.16 0.45 3.48
C ARG A 268 -1.04 1.07 2.09
N ASN A 269 0.09 0.88 1.40
CA ASN A 269 0.28 1.39 0.04
C ASN A 269 -0.76 0.81 -0.94
N ALA A 270 -1.13 -0.47 -0.75
CA ALA A 270 -2.22 -1.08 -1.51
C ALA A 270 -3.55 -0.38 -1.20
N ALA A 271 -3.90 -0.21 0.07
CA ALA A 271 -5.14 0.45 0.49
C ALA A 271 -5.25 1.89 -0.02
N GLU A 272 -4.17 2.69 0.06
CA GLU A 272 -4.10 4.05 -0.47
C GLU A 272 -4.33 4.10 -1.99
N SER A 273 -3.67 3.22 -2.72
CA SER A 273 -3.81 3.15 -4.18
C SER A 273 -5.20 2.66 -4.60
N ILE A 274 -5.72 1.64 -3.91
CA ILE A 274 -7.08 1.12 -4.15
C ILE A 274 -8.12 2.19 -3.87
N ALA A 275 -7.99 2.97 -2.80
CA ALA A 275 -8.92 4.05 -2.48
C ALA A 275 -9.03 5.09 -3.61
N LYS A 276 -7.94 5.37 -4.33
CA LYS A 276 -7.91 6.29 -5.47
C LYS A 276 -8.46 5.69 -6.77
N LEU A 277 -8.36 4.37 -6.94
CA LEU A 277 -8.61 3.70 -8.22
C LEU A 277 -9.98 3.01 -8.31
N ARG A 278 -10.56 2.56 -7.16
CA ARG A 278 -11.73 1.65 -7.13
C ARG A 278 -12.96 2.13 -7.91
N GLU A 279 -13.18 3.46 -7.99
CA GLU A 279 -14.32 4.05 -8.70
C GLU A 279 -14.06 4.24 -10.21
N ARG A 280 -12.81 4.07 -10.65
CA ARG A 280 -12.35 4.42 -12.00
C ARG A 280 -11.76 3.25 -12.77
N VAL A 281 -11.45 2.14 -12.08
CA VAL A 281 -10.76 0.96 -12.62
C VAL A 281 -11.58 -0.28 -12.33
N ASP A 282 -11.72 -1.16 -13.30
CA ASP A 282 -12.57 -2.35 -13.19
C ASP A 282 -11.86 -3.51 -12.48
N VAL A 283 -10.54 -3.64 -12.69
CA VAL A 283 -9.70 -4.68 -12.06
C VAL A 283 -8.42 -4.09 -11.51
N ILE A 284 -8.18 -4.31 -10.23
CA ILE A 284 -6.95 -3.88 -9.54
C ILE A 284 -6.14 -5.13 -9.16
N LEU A 285 -4.86 -5.13 -9.54
CA LEU A 285 -3.93 -6.25 -9.34
C LEU A 285 -2.86 -5.92 -8.31
N ALA A 286 -2.47 -6.90 -7.52
CA ALA A 286 -1.30 -6.84 -6.64
C ALA A 286 0.01 -6.94 -7.44
N GLU A 287 1.08 -6.34 -6.91
CA GLU A 287 2.45 -6.54 -7.38
C GLU A 287 3.14 -7.64 -6.56
N THR A 288 2.91 -8.88 -6.90
CA THR A 288 3.55 -10.00 -6.21
C THR A 288 4.86 -10.37 -6.90
N ASP A 289 5.83 -9.48 -6.80
CA ASP A 289 7.18 -9.67 -7.35
C ASP A 289 8.11 -10.27 -6.30
N THR A 290 8.95 -11.18 -6.72
CA THR A 290 9.91 -11.89 -5.86
C THR A 290 11.37 -11.55 -6.24
N CYS A 291 11.60 -10.43 -6.93
CA CYS A 291 12.94 -10.00 -7.37
C CYS A 291 13.99 -10.16 -6.26
N PRO A 292 15.12 -10.80 -6.55
CA PRO A 292 15.64 -11.33 -7.82
C PRO A 292 15.16 -12.74 -8.17
N GLN A 293 13.91 -13.08 -7.91
CA GLN A 293 13.18 -14.30 -8.23
C GLN A 293 13.87 -15.58 -7.72
N ASN A 294 14.36 -15.55 -6.48
CA ASN A 294 14.95 -16.72 -5.83
C ASN A 294 14.64 -16.75 -4.32
N ARG A 295 14.61 -17.94 -3.76
CA ARG A 295 14.28 -18.17 -2.34
C ARG A 295 15.34 -17.70 -1.34
N TYR A 296 16.51 -17.35 -1.79
CA TYR A 296 17.55 -16.77 -0.92
C TYR A 296 17.22 -15.34 -0.52
N SER A 297 16.42 -14.64 -1.34
CA SER A 297 16.00 -13.27 -1.11
C SER A 297 14.55 -13.14 -0.64
N THR A 298 13.64 -13.97 -1.18
CA THR A 298 12.21 -13.88 -0.87
C THR A 298 11.62 -15.27 -0.62
N SER A 299 11.03 -15.53 0.55
CA SER A 299 10.40 -16.80 0.84
C SER A 299 9.06 -16.96 0.11
N ALA A 300 8.66 -18.22 -0.15
CA ALA A 300 7.35 -18.49 -0.71
C ALA A 300 6.21 -18.05 0.25
N MET A 301 6.45 -18.13 1.56
CA MET A 301 5.48 -17.66 2.55
C MET A 301 5.28 -16.14 2.48
N SER A 302 6.34 -15.37 2.24
CA SER A 302 6.19 -13.91 2.03
C SER A 302 5.32 -13.59 0.83
N LEU A 303 5.48 -14.30 -0.27
CA LEU A 303 4.62 -14.14 -1.44
C LEU A 303 3.14 -14.43 -1.10
N HIS A 304 2.88 -15.52 -0.37
CA HIS A 304 1.54 -15.87 0.10
C HIS A 304 0.96 -14.77 1.00
N THR A 305 1.72 -14.31 1.98
CA THR A 305 1.30 -13.24 2.91
C THR A 305 1.02 -11.93 2.19
N HIS A 306 1.93 -11.54 1.28
CA HIS A 306 1.79 -10.34 0.45
C HIS A 306 0.49 -10.37 -0.36
N PHE A 307 0.27 -11.47 -1.08
CA PHE A 307 -0.94 -11.59 -1.90
C PHE A 307 -2.21 -11.62 -1.05
N THR A 308 -2.22 -12.39 0.04
CA THR A 308 -3.36 -12.44 0.98
C THR A 308 -3.70 -11.07 1.53
N GLY A 309 -2.72 -10.32 2.04
CA GLY A 309 -2.96 -8.99 2.59
C GLY A 309 -3.44 -7.99 1.53
N THR A 310 -2.92 -8.06 0.30
CA THR A 310 -3.38 -7.17 -0.79
C THR A 310 -4.80 -7.53 -1.26
N LEU A 311 -5.18 -8.80 -1.25
CA LEU A 311 -6.57 -9.22 -1.51
C LEU A 311 -7.52 -8.67 -0.44
N LEU A 312 -7.11 -8.66 0.85
CA LEU A 312 -7.89 -8.07 1.94
C LEU A 312 -8.15 -6.57 1.76
N GLU A 313 -7.26 -5.84 1.11
CA GLU A 313 -7.47 -4.43 0.77
C GLU A 313 -8.36 -4.25 -0.48
N GLY A 314 -8.65 -5.29 -1.25
CA GLY A 314 -9.61 -5.27 -2.35
C GLY A 314 -9.03 -5.52 -3.74
N ALA A 315 -7.80 -5.99 -3.86
CA ALA A 315 -7.27 -6.46 -5.15
C ALA A 315 -8.07 -7.65 -5.70
N ARG A 316 -8.02 -7.85 -7.02
CA ARG A 316 -8.77 -8.89 -7.73
C ARG A 316 -7.87 -9.83 -8.54
N GLY A 317 -6.63 -9.94 -8.13
CA GLY A 317 -5.61 -10.76 -8.76
C GLY A 317 -4.23 -10.17 -8.57
N ALA A 318 -3.27 -10.65 -9.35
CA ALA A 318 -1.88 -10.20 -9.24
C ALA A 318 -1.11 -10.32 -10.57
N LYS A 319 -0.03 -9.54 -10.65
CA LYS A 319 1.08 -9.82 -11.55
C LYS A 319 2.14 -10.57 -10.76
N HIS A 320 2.23 -11.89 -10.95
CA HIS A 320 3.20 -12.75 -10.29
C HIS A 320 4.52 -12.75 -11.08
N TRP A 321 5.54 -12.09 -10.55
CA TRP A 321 6.89 -12.19 -11.12
C TRP A 321 7.72 -13.15 -10.28
N ILE A 322 7.64 -14.42 -10.62
CA ILE A 322 8.21 -15.55 -9.86
C ILE A 322 9.27 -16.32 -10.65
N THR A 323 9.54 -15.90 -11.88
CA THR A 323 10.53 -16.47 -12.80
C THR A 323 11.57 -15.42 -13.14
N ARG A 324 12.82 -15.79 -13.38
CA ARG A 324 13.89 -14.83 -13.72
C ARG A 324 13.58 -14.08 -15.02
N LEU A 325 14.16 -12.86 -15.12
CA LEU A 325 13.83 -11.90 -16.17
C LEU A 325 14.15 -12.38 -17.58
N HIS A 326 15.36 -12.93 -17.78
CA HIS A 326 15.93 -13.17 -19.10
C HIS A 326 16.34 -14.61 -19.35
N ALA A 327 16.26 -15.46 -18.35
CA ALA A 327 16.69 -16.85 -18.43
C ALA A 327 15.72 -17.77 -17.72
N TRP A 328 15.51 -18.95 -18.28
CA TRP A 328 14.71 -19.97 -17.65
C TRP A 328 15.48 -20.66 -16.51
N GLU A 329 14.91 -20.68 -15.33
CA GLU A 329 15.49 -21.31 -14.14
C GLU A 329 14.35 -21.85 -13.27
N PRO A 330 13.86 -23.07 -13.55
CA PRO A 330 12.63 -23.62 -12.95
C PRO A 330 12.73 -23.81 -11.45
N GLU A 331 13.90 -24.16 -10.90
CA GLU A 331 14.09 -24.43 -9.47
C GLU A 331 13.88 -23.16 -8.64
N SER A 332 14.33 -22.01 -9.12
CA SER A 332 14.13 -20.72 -8.41
C SER A 332 12.66 -20.39 -8.17
N GLY A 333 11.81 -20.66 -9.15
CA GLY A 333 10.37 -20.39 -9.11
C GLY A 333 9.52 -21.50 -8.50
N ALA A 334 10.04 -22.72 -8.38
CA ALA A 334 9.24 -23.90 -8.04
C ALA A 334 8.48 -23.80 -6.71
N ALA A 335 9.05 -23.17 -5.68
CA ALA A 335 8.39 -23.00 -4.40
C ALA A 335 7.25 -21.97 -4.46
N TYR A 336 7.41 -20.93 -5.27
CA TYR A 336 6.37 -19.91 -5.48
C TYR A 336 5.18 -20.51 -6.23
N ARG A 337 5.42 -21.28 -7.31
CA ARG A 337 4.36 -22.00 -8.03
C ARG A 337 3.59 -22.95 -7.12
N ARG A 338 4.30 -23.72 -6.28
CA ARG A 338 3.65 -24.64 -5.33
C ARG A 338 2.76 -23.94 -4.33
N ILE A 339 3.20 -22.79 -3.75
CA ILE A 339 2.38 -22.10 -2.75
C ILE A 339 1.18 -21.43 -3.38
N LEU A 340 1.34 -20.79 -4.54
CA LEU A 340 0.24 -20.15 -5.26
C LEU A 340 -0.80 -21.19 -5.70
N GLY A 341 -0.40 -22.31 -6.29
CA GLY A 341 -1.32 -23.38 -6.67
C GLY A 341 -2.00 -24.03 -5.46
N LYS A 342 -1.25 -24.27 -4.35
CA LYS A 342 -1.82 -24.82 -3.11
C LYS A 342 -2.93 -23.94 -2.53
N TYR A 343 -2.78 -22.63 -2.57
CA TYR A 343 -3.72 -21.68 -1.97
C TYR A 343 -4.65 -21.00 -3.00
N CYS A 344 -4.73 -21.52 -4.23
CA CYS A 344 -5.59 -20.94 -5.27
C CYS A 344 -7.04 -20.79 -4.80
N GLY A 345 -7.66 -21.86 -4.27
CA GLY A 345 -9.01 -21.82 -3.73
C GLY A 345 -9.17 -20.83 -2.56
N PHE A 346 -8.17 -20.76 -1.68
CA PHE A 346 -8.14 -19.79 -0.58
C PHE A 346 -8.19 -18.34 -1.09
N TYR A 347 -7.39 -18.00 -2.09
CA TYR A 347 -7.37 -16.64 -2.65
C TYR A 347 -8.69 -16.28 -3.32
N GLU A 348 -9.29 -17.18 -4.08
CA GLU A 348 -10.59 -16.98 -4.72
C GLU A 348 -11.69 -16.79 -3.68
N ALA A 349 -11.75 -17.63 -2.66
CA ALA A 349 -12.72 -17.52 -1.56
C ALA A 349 -12.53 -16.21 -0.77
N LEU A 350 -11.29 -15.82 -0.48
CA LEU A 350 -11.00 -14.57 0.22
C LEU A 350 -11.46 -13.36 -0.61
N ALA A 351 -11.15 -13.34 -1.90
CA ALA A 351 -11.58 -12.27 -2.80
C ALA A 351 -13.11 -12.17 -2.92
N ASP A 352 -13.83 -13.28 -2.82
CA ASP A 352 -15.29 -13.30 -2.79
C ASP A 352 -15.87 -12.76 -1.47
N ILE A 353 -15.17 -12.97 -0.36
CA ILE A 353 -15.62 -12.54 0.98
C ILE A 353 -15.37 -11.03 1.19
N VAL A 354 -14.25 -10.50 0.70
CA VAL A 354 -13.81 -9.11 0.98
C VAL A 354 -14.88 -8.04 0.71
N PRO A 355 -15.69 -8.07 -0.36
CA PRO A 355 -16.75 -7.08 -0.58
C PRO A 355 -17.87 -7.10 0.48
N HIS A 356 -17.98 -8.17 1.25
CA HIS A 356 -19.00 -8.40 2.28
C HIS A 356 -18.48 -8.12 3.70
N LEU A 357 -17.26 -7.54 3.83
CA LEU A 357 -16.65 -7.21 5.10
C LEU A 357 -17.02 -5.79 5.55
N HIS A 358 -17.65 -5.68 6.71
CA HIS A 358 -17.90 -4.43 7.41
C HIS A 358 -16.87 -4.28 8.51
N HIS A 359 -15.76 -3.61 8.21
CA HIS A 359 -14.62 -3.50 9.10
C HIS A 359 -14.95 -2.85 10.44
N ARG A 360 -14.32 -3.33 11.52
CA ARG A 360 -14.49 -2.88 12.90
C ARG A 360 -13.14 -2.60 13.52
N GLY A 361 -13.10 -1.66 14.45
CA GLY A 361 -11.88 -1.28 15.16
C GLY A 361 -11.44 0.15 14.86
N CYS A 362 -10.12 0.35 14.82
CA CYS A 362 -9.51 1.62 14.48
C CYS A 362 -9.44 1.81 12.96
N CYS A 363 -9.85 2.98 12.50
CA CYS A 363 -9.72 3.42 11.12
C CYS A 363 -8.45 4.24 10.94
N ILE A 364 -7.56 3.80 10.09
CA ILE A 364 -6.43 4.58 9.62
C ILE A 364 -6.84 5.25 8.30
N PRO A 365 -6.97 6.58 8.28
CA PRO A 365 -7.36 7.28 7.07
C PRO A 365 -6.33 7.09 5.95
N VAL A 366 -6.81 6.67 4.78
CA VAL A 366 -6.03 6.66 3.55
C VAL A 366 -6.61 7.72 2.63
N THR A 367 -5.89 8.78 2.43
CA THR A 367 -6.39 9.92 1.70
C THR A 367 -5.49 10.24 0.53
N GLY A 368 -6.14 10.65 -0.53
CA GLY A 368 -5.51 10.97 -1.78
C GLY A 368 -4.76 12.31 -1.79
N THR A 369 -3.91 12.60 -0.81
CA THR A 369 -2.96 13.70 -1.00
C THR A 369 -2.13 13.39 -2.23
N PRO A 370 -1.96 14.34 -3.16
CA PRO A 370 -1.02 14.18 -4.26
C PRO A 370 0.35 13.82 -3.68
N GLN A 371 0.84 12.63 -3.99
CA GLN A 371 2.10 12.13 -3.41
C GLN A 371 3.32 12.95 -3.82
N PHE A 372 3.12 13.95 -4.68
CA PHE A 372 4.22 14.66 -5.33
C PHE A 372 4.36 16.13 -4.98
N ASP A 373 3.42 16.72 -4.25
CA ASP A 373 3.68 18.03 -3.66
C ASP A 373 4.64 17.86 -2.48
N ARG A 374 5.93 18.08 -2.73
CA ARG A 374 7.00 17.89 -1.76
C ARG A 374 6.93 18.79 -0.54
N ARG A 375 6.11 19.86 -0.60
CA ARG A 375 5.81 20.75 0.52
C ARG A 375 4.78 20.12 1.47
N LYS A 376 3.91 19.27 0.94
CA LYS A 376 2.92 18.55 1.70
C LYS A 376 3.58 17.28 2.22
N VAL A 377 3.93 17.29 3.47
CA VAL A 377 4.36 16.07 4.17
C VAL A 377 3.27 15.03 3.91
N SER A 378 3.63 13.95 3.22
CA SER A 378 2.75 12.79 3.05
C SER A 378 2.16 12.46 4.41
N GLY A 379 0.84 12.41 4.50
CA GLY A 379 0.11 12.21 5.74
C GLY A 379 0.79 11.13 6.54
N GLY A 380 1.13 11.46 7.74
CA GLY A 380 2.15 10.88 8.58
C GLY A 380 2.46 9.43 8.34
N SER A 381 3.70 9.10 8.38
CA SER A 381 4.19 7.73 8.33
C SER A 381 3.65 6.91 9.52
N GLY A 382 2.33 6.85 9.64
CA GLY A 382 1.54 5.92 10.42
C GLY A 382 2.00 5.66 11.84
N GLY A 383 2.09 6.66 12.66
CA GLY A 383 2.38 6.47 14.08
C GLY A 383 1.42 5.50 14.74
N TRP A 384 0.10 5.70 14.59
CA TRP A 384 -0.92 4.78 15.09
C TRP A 384 -0.90 3.42 14.40
N SER A 385 -0.71 3.37 13.07
CA SER A 385 -0.67 2.10 12.35
C SER A 385 0.60 1.31 12.67
N ASN A 386 1.76 1.70 12.14
CA ASN A 386 2.99 0.89 12.24
C ASN A 386 3.58 0.83 13.64
N CYS A 387 3.36 1.85 14.47
CA CYS A 387 3.96 1.87 15.80
C CYS A 387 3.11 1.18 16.86
N VAL A 388 1.80 0.97 16.61
CA VAL A 388 0.86 0.47 17.62
C VAL A 388 -0.02 -0.64 17.09
N LEU A 389 -0.99 -0.30 16.22
CA LEU A 389 -2.10 -1.20 15.87
C LEU A 389 -1.66 -2.41 15.08
N GLU A 390 -0.74 -2.24 14.14
CA GLU A 390 -0.20 -3.31 13.30
C GLU A 390 0.64 -4.34 14.07
N ARG A 391 0.95 -4.05 15.34
CA ARG A 391 1.86 -4.84 16.17
C ARG A 391 1.19 -5.48 17.38
N MET A 392 0.13 -4.86 17.91
CA MET A 392 -0.47 -5.26 19.19
C MET A 392 -1.64 -6.24 19.06
N GLY A 393 -1.99 -6.67 17.85
CA GLY A 393 -3.12 -7.55 17.65
C GLY A 393 -4.47 -6.89 17.94
N LEU A 394 -4.56 -5.56 17.83
CA LEU A 394 -5.80 -4.80 17.94
C LEU A 394 -6.45 -4.65 16.56
N PRO A 395 -7.78 -4.71 16.44
CA PRO A 395 -8.44 -4.61 15.16
C PRO A 395 -8.34 -3.19 14.58
N PHE A 396 -7.91 -3.10 13.33
CA PHE A 396 -7.86 -1.85 12.59
C PHE A 396 -8.05 -2.12 11.09
N PHE A 397 -8.28 -1.06 10.32
CA PHE A 397 -8.44 -1.12 8.87
C PHE A 397 -8.05 0.22 8.24
N PHE A 398 -7.78 0.19 6.94
CA PHE A 398 -7.55 1.38 6.14
C PHE A 398 -8.84 1.76 5.42
N ALA A 399 -9.20 3.06 5.41
CA ALA A 399 -10.36 3.53 4.68
C ALA A 399 -10.22 5.00 4.24
N ALA A 400 -10.75 5.32 3.07
CA ALA A 400 -10.88 6.71 2.61
C ALA A 400 -12.03 7.42 3.34
N GLU A 401 -13.13 6.71 3.60
CA GLU A 401 -14.26 7.21 4.37
C GLU A 401 -14.09 6.86 5.85
N PRO A 402 -13.95 7.87 6.74
CA PRO A 402 -13.75 7.64 8.17
C PRO A 402 -14.91 6.88 8.82
N SER A 403 -14.60 5.84 9.60
CA SER A 403 -15.55 5.08 10.40
C SER A 403 -14.86 4.43 11.60
N GLY A 404 -15.64 3.84 12.52
CA GLY A 404 -15.07 3.22 13.72
C GLY A 404 -14.41 4.23 14.66
N ILE A 405 -13.15 4.02 15.01
CA ILE A 405 -12.32 4.97 15.75
C ILE A 405 -11.27 5.54 14.80
N VAL A 406 -11.42 6.79 14.40
CA VAL A 406 -10.47 7.43 13.47
C VAL A 406 -9.19 7.79 14.19
N CYS A 407 -8.07 7.23 13.75
CA CYS A 407 -6.77 7.46 14.35
C CYS A 407 -6.04 8.56 13.58
N LEU A 408 -5.77 9.68 14.24
CA LEU A 408 -5.10 10.84 13.65
C LEU A 408 -3.75 11.09 14.33
N ASP A 409 -2.70 11.08 13.53
CA ASP A 409 -1.34 11.43 13.92
C ASP A 409 -0.62 12.19 12.81
N GLY A 410 0.57 12.69 13.08
CA GLY A 410 1.33 13.45 12.11
C GLY A 410 0.48 14.57 11.48
N ALA A 411 0.50 14.71 10.18
CA ALA A 411 -0.28 15.71 9.43
C ALA A 411 -1.65 15.18 8.94
N ALA A 412 -2.17 14.08 9.51
CA ALA A 412 -3.42 13.48 9.05
C ALA A 412 -4.62 14.42 9.16
N ASP A 413 -4.60 15.37 10.09
CA ASP A 413 -5.63 16.41 10.22
C ASP A 413 -5.70 17.35 9.00
N ALA A 414 -4.59 17.59 8.31
CA ALA A 414 -4.54 18.47 7.14
C ALA A 414 -5.27 17.90 5.91
N ILE A 415 -5.59 16.62 5.92
CA ILE A 415 -6.31 15.92 4.87
C ILE A 415 -7.77 16.36 4.82
N TYR A 416 -8.34 16.72 5.98
CA TYR A 416 -9.74 17.04 6.15
C TYR A 416 -9.96 18.55 6.17
N SER A 417 -10.89 19.03 5.34
CA SER A 417 -11.48 20.37 5.51
C SER A 417 -12.17 20.49 6.88
N ASP A 418 -12.42 21.70 7.37
CA ASP A 418 -13.09 21.89 8.66
C ASP A 418 -14.45 21.19 8.74
N LYS A 419 -15.22 21.24 7.65
CA LYS A 419 -16.52 20.53 7.56
C LYS A 419 -16.38 19.00 7.66
N GLN A 420 -15.35 18.44 7.03
CA GLN A 420 -15.07 17.01 7.14
C GLN A 420 -14.56 16.66 8.54
N MET A 421 -13.73 17.52 9.14
CA MET A 421 -13.24 17.34 10.50
C MET A 421 -14.38 17.38 11.54
N GLU A 422 -15.39 18.23 11.37
CA GLU A 422 -16.61 18.20 12.18
C GLU A 422 -17.31 16.83 12.13
N SER A 423 -17.38 16.23 10.95
CA SER A 423 -17.93 14.87 10.78
C SER A 423 -17.07 13.81 11.46
N VAL A 424 -15.75 13.92 11.36
CA VAL A 424 -14.81 13.01 12.05
C VAL A 424 -14.97 13.12 13.57
N LEU A 425 -15.04 14.35 14.10
CA LEU A 425 -15.19 14.61 15.54
C LEU A 425 -16.59 14.29 16.09
N SER A 426 -17.60 14.11 15.23
CA SER A 426 -18.90 13.58 15.66
C SER A 426 -18.87 12.06 15.91
N GLY A 427 -17.80 11.38 15.50
CA GLY A 427 -17.49 9.99 15.80
C GLY A 427 -16.45 9.84 16.92
N ASN A 428 -15.81 8.66 16.97
CA ASN A 428 -14.76 8.39 17.94
C ASN A 428 -13.39 8.66 17.31
N VAL A 429 -12.47 9.31 18.04
CA VAL A 429 -11.14 9.65 17.53
C VAL A 429 -10.04 9.31 18.54
N PHE A 430 -8.93 8.72 18.05
CA PHE A 430 -7.65 8.64 18.75
C PHE A 430 -6.72 9.73 18.22
N LEU A 431 -6.22 10.59 19.11
CA LEU A 431 -5.44 11.75 18.78
C LEU A 431 -4.09 11.73 19.49
N ALA A 432 -3.02 11.86 18.70
CA ALA A 432 -1.71 12.20 19.23
C ALA A 432 -1.66 13.69 19.64
N SER A 433 -0.79 14.05 20.59
CA SER A 433 -0.76 15.40 21.16
C SER A 433 -0.48 16.51 20.14
N ASP A 434 0.40 16.26 19.18
CA ASP A 434 0.73 17.23 18.12
C ASP A 434 -0.42 17.45 17.15
N THR A 435 -1.14 16.40 16.77
CA THR A 435 -2.36 16.50 15.96
C THR A 435 -3.48 17.22 16.73
N ALA A 436 -3.69 16.85 17.99
CA ALA A 436 -4.69 17.51 18.83
C ALA A 436 -4.39 19.01 19.03
N LYS A 437 -3.10 19.39 19.16
CA LYS A 437 -2.70 20.81 19.25
C LYS A 437 -3.08 21.57 17.98
N ARG A 438 -2.83 21.01 16.79
CA ARG A 438 -3.24 21.66 15.52
C ARG A 438 -4.75 21.78 15.37
N LEU A 439 -5.52 20.77 15.84
CA LEU A 439 -6.98 20.85 15.84
C LEU A 439 -7.49 21.96 16.78
N ILE A 440 -6.86 22.16 17.93
CA ILE A 440 -7.14 23.27 18.83
C ILE A 440 -6.89 24.61 18.11
N ASP A 441 -5.75 24.74 17.44
CA ASP A 441 -5.37 25.94 16.69
C ASP A 441 -6.33 26.22 15.50
N ARG A 442 -7.00 25.17 14.96
CA ARG A 442 -8.09 25.27 13.97
C ARG A 442 -9.47 25.57 14.56
N GLY A 443 -9.60 25.65 15.90
CA GLY A 443 -10.87 25.99 16.58
C GLY A 443 -11.67 24.79 17.10
N PHE A 444 -11.12 23.57 17.10
CA PHE A 444 -11.80 22.35 17.59
C PHE A 444 -11.50 22.00 19.05
N GLY A 445 -10.95 22.92 19.85
CA GLY A 445 -10.58 22.66 21.25
C GLY A 445 -11.74 22.17 22.12
N ASP A 446 -12.93 22.75 21.95
CA ASP A 446 -14.13 22.34 22.70
C ASP A 446 -14.57 20.89 22.40
N ASP A 447 -14.25 20.38 21.22
CA ASP A 447 -14.55 19.00 20.83
C ASP A 447 -13.57 17.99 21.46
N LEU A 448 -12.38 18.43 21.88
CA LEU A 448 -11.35 17.60 22.49
C LEU A 448 -11.40 17.59 24.02
N GLY A 449 -11.98 18.63 24.64
CA GLY A 449 -12.12 18.80 26.09
C GLY A 449 -10.80 19.10 26.80
N VAL A 450 -9.71 19.30 26.09
CA VAL A 450 -8.38 19.60 26.64
C VAL A 450 -7.72 20.76 25.89
N ASP A 451 -6.92 21.55 26.62
CA ASP A 451 -5.89 22.40 26.05
C ASP A 451 -4.55 21.63 26.05
N ILE A 452 -3.65 21.97 25.14
CA ILE A 452 -2.35 21.31 24.98
C ILE A 452 -1.23 22.32 25.01
N ARG A 453 -0.27 22.12 25.92
CA ARG A 453 0.85 23.02 26.16
C ARG A 453 2.19 22.32 26.04
N ASP A 454 3.20 23.06 25.66
CA ASP A 454 4.58 22.57 25.73
C ASP A 454 4.99 22.47 27.21
N TRP A 455 5.47 21.29 27.61
CA TRP A 455 5.87 21.07 28.98
C TRP A 455 7.25 21.66 29.26
N THR A 456 7.34 22.54 30.27
CA THR A 456 8.58 23.21 30.69
C THR A 456 8.97 22.88 32.14
N GLY A 457 8.25 21.96 32.76
CA GLY A 457 8.48 21.56 34.14
C GLY A 457 9.54 20.46 34.33
N LYS A 458 9.42 19.70 35.40
CA LYS A 458 10.30 18.57 35.68
C LYS A 458 10.23 17.50 34.60
N GLN A 459 11.33 16.80 34.34
CA GLN A 459 11.39 15.73 33.36
C GLN A 459 10.35 14.64 33.66
N PRO A 460 9.44 14.34 32.72
CA PRO A 460 8.57 13.18 32.83
C PRO A 460 9.39 11.88 32.89
N SER A 461 9.00 10.97 33.77
CA SER A 461 9.75 9.73 33.99
C SER A 461 8.93 8.49 33.69
N TYR A 462 7.63 8.51 33.98
CA TYR A 462 6.74 7.39 33.72
C TYR A 462 5.29 7.85 33.64
N GLU A 463 4.47 7.01 33.08
CA GLU A 463 3.02 7.15 33.02
C GLU A 463 2.37 6.00 33.80
N MET A 464 1.44 6.30 34.66
CA MET A 464 0.69 5.32 35.41
C MET A 464 -0.71 5.14 34.80
N LEU A 465 -1.05 3.90 34.50
CA LEU A 465 -2.33 3.51 33.98
C LEU A 465 -3.25 2.98 35.12
N PRO A 466 -4.59 3.05 34.98
CA PRO A 466 -5.50 2.91 36.13
C PRO A 466 -5.62 1.49 36.68
N TYR A 467 -5.33 0.45 35.94
CA TYR A 467 -5.72 -0.91 36.31
C TYR A 467 -4.62 -1.79 36.89
N ARG A 468 -3.43 -1.35 36.95
CA ARG A 468 -2.29 -2.06 37.62
C ARG A 468 -1.23 -1.04 37.94
N ASN A 469 -0.34 -1.33 38.85
CA ASN A 469 0.87 -0.55 39.07
C ASN A 469 1.85 -0.70 37.89
N ASN A 470 1.34 -0.60 36.67
CA ASN A 470 2.11 -0.74 35.47
C ASN A 470 2.51 0.61 34.95
N GLU A 471 3.74 0.71 34.53
CA GLU A 471 4.34 1.94 34.05
C GLU A 471 4.72 1.82 32.60
N CYS A 472 4.46 2.90 31.93
CA CYS A 472 4.83 3.10 30.56
C CYS A 472 5.89 4.18 30.54
N SER A 473 7.10 3.87 30.14
CA SER A 473 8.17 4.86 30.03
C SER A 473 7.80 5.95 29.04
N VAL A 474 7.89 7.21 29.46
CA VAL A 474 7.50 8.37 28.66
C VAL A 474 8.72 9.27 28.54
N GLN A 475 9.37 9.33 27.39
CA GLN A 475 10.67 10.00 27.31
C GLN A 475 10.81 11.09 26.25
N CYS A 476 9.93 11.22 25.28
CA CYS A 476 10.02 12.27 24.27
C CYS A 476 8.71 12.58 23.58
N GLY A 477 8.63 13.74 22.96
CA GLY A 477 7.48 14.16 22.18
C GLY A 477 6.20 14.31 22.99
N ILE A 478 6.31 14.63 24.30
CA ILE A 478 5.18 14.75 25.21
C ILE A 478 4.79 16.19 25.39
N ARG A 479 3.49 16.42 25.42
CA ARG A 479 2.88 17.71 25.73
C ARG A 479 1.99 17.58 26.95
N GLU A 480 1.88 18.66 27.71
CA GLU A 480 0.94 18.72 28.85
C GLU A 480 -0.50 18.73 28.33
N LEU A 481 -1.31 17.79 28.80
CA LEU A 481 -2.76 17.81 28.62
C LEU A 481 -3.40 18.55 29.79
N VAL A 482 -4.15 19.62 29.51
CA VAL A 482 -4.86 20.44 30.51
C VAL A 482 -6.38 20.24 30.33
N PRO A 483 -7.05 19.46 31.19
CA PRO A 483 -8.50 19.28 31.11
C PRO A 483 -9.25 20.62 31.24
N MET A 484 -10.20 20.88 30.34
CA MET A 484 -10.97 22.12 30.31
C MET A 484 -12.19 22.10 31.24
N SER A 485 -12.57 20.92 31.72
CA SER A 485 -13.70 20.74 32.65
C SER A 485 -13.62 19.41 33.40
N ASP A 486 -14.46 19.26 34.44
CA ASP A 486 -14.59 18.01 35.23
C ASP A 486 -15.26 16.88 34.42
N ALA A 487 -15.76 17.14 33.22
CA ALA A 487 -16.31 16.13 32.31
C ALA A 487 -15.24 15.33 31.59
N VAL A 488 -14.00 15.81 31.60
CA VAL A 488 -12.83 15.11 31.00
C VAL A 488 -12.35 14.03 31.95
N ILE A 489 -12.37 12.79 31.51
CA ILE A 489 -11.88 11.64 32.29
C ILE A 489 -10.39 11.49 32.06
N GLU A 490 -9.58 11.61 33.12
CA GLU A 490 -8.18 11.26 33.13
C GLU A 490 -8.05 9.73 33.10
N HIS A 491 -7.45 9.19 32.03
CA HIS A 491 -7.30 7.74 31.85
C HIS A 491 -5.91 7.22 32.17
N SER A 492 -4.93 8.09 32.26
CA SER A 492 -3.57 7.82 32.78
C SER A 492 -2.94 9.12 33.26
N THR A 493 -1.90 8.99 34.09
CA THR A 493 -1.21 10.13 34.71
C THR A 493 0.30 10.04 34.50
N VAL A 494 0.91 11.15 34.12
CA VAL A 494 2.38 11.27 33.99
C VAL A 494 2.98 11.76 35.31
N TYR A 495 4.10 11.14 35.69
CA TYR A 495 4.83 11.44 36.93
C TYR A 495 6.32 11.75 36.67
N HIS A 496 6.90 12.52 37.58
CA HIS A 496 8.34 12.68 37.73
C HIS A 496 8.82 11.82 38.88
N SER A 497 9.68 10.88 38.63
CA SER A 497 10.54 10.15 39.57
C SER A 497 11.25 8.98 38.89
N VAL A 498 12.54 9.06 38.71
CA VAL A 498 13.33 8.03 38.01
C VAL A 498 13.29 6.66 38.71
N SER A 499 13.18 6.65 40.05
CA SER A 499 13.21 5.43 40.87
C SER A 499 11.95 5.21 41.69
N ARG A 500 10.88 5.90 41.36
CA ARG A 500 9.58 5.90 42.10
C ARG A 500 9.68 6.32 43.56
N VAL A 501 10.77 7.00 43.93
CA VAL A 501 10.90 7.59 45.24
C VAL A 501 10.34 9.00 45.24
N ASN A 502 9.31 9.24 46.06
CA ASN A 502 8.56 10.49 46.12
C ASN A 502 8.01 10.93 44.74
N PRO A 503 7.09 10.13 44.14
CA PRO A 503 6.52 10.46 42.84
C PRO A 503 5.74 11.77 42.91
N GLU A 504 6.01 12.65 41.95
CA GLU A 504 5.30 13.91 41.79
C GLU A 504 4.40 13.81 40.53
N ARG A 505 3.08 14.01 40.73
CA ARG A 505 2.15 14.08 39.64
C ARG A 505 2.42 15.30 38.77
N LEU A 506 2.48 15.11 37.45
CA LEU A 506 2.69 16.20 36.51
C LEU A 506 1.35 16.59 35.82
N PHE A 507 0.86 15.73 34.91
CA PHE A 507 -0.34 16.00 34.11
C PHE A 507 -0.96 14.69 33.63
N PRO A 508 -2.17 14.71 33.05
CA PRO A 508 -2.79 13.54 32.43
C PRO A 508 -1.98 12.99 31.25
N GLY A 509 -1.75 11.68 31.21
CA GLY A 509 -1.08 10.99 30.11
C GLY A 509 -2.02 10.68 28.95
N ALA A 510 -3.27 10.36 29.27
CA ALA A 510 -4.34 10.18 28.30
C ALA A 510 -5.69 10.63 28.92
N THR A 511 -6.55 11.16 28.08
CA THR A 511 -7.89 11.64 28.46
C THR A 511 -8.98 11.08 27.58
N VAL A 512 -10.20 11.00 28.11
CA VAL A 512 -11.41 10.63 27.38
C VAL A 512 -12.45 11.72 27.58
N TYR A 513 -13.03 12.19 26.51
CA TYR A 513 -14.07 13.22 26.55
C TYR A 513 -15.22 12.90 25.59
N ASN A 514 -16.47 13.00 26.09
CA ASN A 514 -17.66 12.93 25.26
C ASN A 514 -18.01 14.36 24.82
N ASN A 515 -17.84 14.65 23.55
CA ASN A 515 -18.06 16.00 23.04
C ASN A 515 -19.53 16.31 22.72
N ALA A 516 -19.84 17.58 22.52
CA ALA A 516 -21.19 18.04 22.22
C ALA A 516 -21.73 17.57 20.87
N ARG A 517 -20.86 17.10 19.95
CA ARG A 517 -21.25 16.55 18.64
C ARG A 517 -21.68 15.08 18.73
N GLY A 518 -21.57 14.45 19.90
CA GLY A 518 -21.92 13.04 20.15
C GLY A 518 -20.75 12.07 20.00
N GLY A 519 -19.56 12.56 19.65
CA GLY A 519 -18.35 11.77 19.52
C GLY A 519 -17.58 11.62 20.83
N LYS A 520 -16.54 10.74 20.81
CA LYS A 520 -15.57 10.58 21.89
C LYS A 520 -14.18 10.91 21.40
N ALA A 521 -13.52 11.85 22.08
CA ALA A 521 -12.12 12.15 21.86
C ALA A 521 -11.25 11.43 22.89
N PHE A 522 -10.33 10.61 22.43
CA PHE A 522 -9.27 9.98 23.22
C PHE A 522 -7.96 10.69 22.86
N VAL A 523 -7.44 11.52 23.77
CA VAL A 523 -6.26 12.34 23.52
C VAL A 523 -5.11 11.83 24.35
N PHE A 524 -3.95 11.60 23.72
CA PHE A 524 -2.72 11.12 24.35
C PHE A 524 -1.70 12.25 24.43
N CYS A 525 -0.97 12.34 25.54
CA CYS A 525 0.07 13.36 25.75
C CYS A 525 1.29 13.20 24.82
N GLY A 526 1.48 12.01 24.25
CA GLY A 526 2.57 11.69 23.34
C GLY A 526 2.11 11.37 21.93
N THR A 527 3.08 11.26 21.02
CA THR A 527 2.87 10.82 19.64
C THR A 527 3.42 9.41 19.47
N PRO A 528 2.63 8.45 18.94
CA PRO A 528 3.15 7.13 18.63
C PRO A 528 4.33 7.22 17.66
N ASN A 529 5.45 6.66 18.03
CA ASN A 529 6.63 6.58 17.17
C ASN A 529 7.42 5.31 17.44
N VAL A 530 8.18 4.84 16.45
CA VAL A 530 9.15 3.76 16.60
C VAL A 530 10.56 4.36 16.56
N HIS A 531 11.15 4.60 17.73
CA HIS A 531 12.56 4.87 17.82
C HIS A 531 13.25 3.65 18.41
N TYR A 532 14.21 3.11 17.69
CA TYR A 532 15.03 1.97 18.12
C TYR A 532 16.09 2.35 19.17
N SER A 533 16.06 3.57 19.71
CA SER A 533 16.93 3.93 20.82
C SER A 533 16.33 3.44 22.15
N LEU A 534 17.14 2.88 23.01
CA LEU A 534 16.75 2.38 24.34
C LEU A 534 16.04 3.41 25.22
N THR A 535 16.08 4.68 24.86
CA THR A 535 15.60 5.78 25.68
C THR A 535 14.27 6.37 25.21
N THR A 536 13.72 6.01 24.07
CA THR A 536 12.62 6.79 23.47
C THR A 536 11.44 5.98 22.95
N SER A 537 11.49 4.64 22.98
CA SER A 537 10.56 3.83 22.15
C SER A 537 9.47 3.07 22.91
N PHE A 538 9.27 3.29 24.21
CA PHE A 538 8.45 2.35 25.00
C PHE A 538 7.11 2.86 25.47
N SER A 539 6.70 4.08 25.14
CA SER A 539 5.45 4.64 25.65
C SER A 539 4.19 3.98 25.08
N PHE A 540 4.31 3.31 23.92
CA PHE A 540 3.13 2.69 23.26
C PHE A 540 3.21 1.17 23.12
N LEU A 541 4.39 0.54 23.12
CA LEU A 541 4.53 -0.91 22.92
C LEU A 541 4.74 -1.63 24.27
N ASN A 542 3.65 -1.87 24.99
CA ASN A 542 3.64 -2.68 26.21
C ASN A 542 2.23 -3.17 26.53
N GLN A 543 2.10 -4.19 27.40
CA GLN A 543 0.82 -4.82 27.75
C GLN A 543 -0.14 -3.86 28.45
N SER A 544 0.36 -2.93 29.27
CA SER A 544 -0.50 -1.96 29.96
C SER A 544 -1.15 -0.99 28.97
N ARG A 545 -0.40 -0.54 27.97
CA ARG A 545 -0.94 0.29 26.87
C ARG A 545 -1.93 -0.50 26.03
N LYS A 546 -1.63 -1.76 25.69
CA LYS A 546 -2.57 -2.64 24.98
C LYS A 546 -3.90 -2.73 25.74
N GLN A 547 -3.85 -2.98 27.06
CA GLN A 547 -5.05 -3.02 27.89
C GLN A 547 -5.80 -1.69 27.90
N GLN A 548 -5.10 -0.57 27.98
CA GLN A 548 -5.71 0.77 27.90
C GLN A 548 -6.47 0.97 26.58
N LEU A 549 -5.82 0.62 25.46
CA LEU A 549 -6.45 0.74 24.14
C LEU A 549 -7.66 -0.19 24.00
N ILE A 550 -7.58 -1.41 24.53
CA ILE A 550 -8.72 -2.34 24.59
C ILE A 550 -9.90 -1.71 25.32
N ASP A 551 -9.68 -1.09 26.48
CA ASP A 551 -10.74 -0.46 27.27
C ASP A 551 -11.33 0.77 26.54
N MET A 552 -10.49 1.59 25.93
CA MET A 552 -10.94 2.73 25.13
C MET A 552 -11.75 2.29 23.89
N MET A 553 -11.32 1.23 23.20
CA MET A 553 -12.05 0.67 22.06
C MET A 553 -13.41 0.06 22.49
N ARG A 554 -13.48 -0.55 23.69
CA ARG A 554 -14.76 -0.99 24.29
C ARG A 554 -15.67 0.20 24.60
N MET A 555 -15.14 1.28 25.20
CA MET A 555 -15.91 2.52 25.44
C MET A 555 -16.48 3.11 24.15
N ALA A 556 -15.80 2.91 23.03
CA ALA A 556 -16.21 3.34 21.70
C ALA A 556 -17.16 2.34 20.99
N GLY A 557 -17.38 1.14 21.55
CA GLY A 557 -18.17 0.07 20.91
C GLY A 557 -17.54 -0.47 19.62
N GLN A 558 -16.22 -0.46 19.54
CA GLN A 558 -15.46 -0.81 18.32
C GLN A 558 -14.47 -1.96 18.51
N LEU A 559 -14.68 -2.84 19.48
CA LEU A 559 -13.81 -3.97 19.79
C LEU A 559 -14.56 -5.31 19.72
N PRO A 560 -14.91 -5.83 18.56
CA PRO A 560 -15.62 -7.11 18.47
C PRO A 560 -14.74 -8.29 18.89
N ALA A 561 -13.46 -8.26 18.50
CA ALA A 561 -12.43 -9.20 18.91
C ALA A 561 -11.03 -8.57 18.81
N TYR A 562 -10.05 -9.18 19.46
CA TYR A 562 -8.64 -8.80 19.40
C TYR A 562 -7.75 -10.02 19.69
N TYR A 563 -6.49 -10.00 19.29
CA TYR A 563 -5.52 -11.01 19.67
C TYR A 563 -5.09 -10.80 21.13
N ALA A 564 -5.30 -11.78 22.00
CA ALA A 564 -5.13 -11.65 23.45
C ALA A 564 -3.70 -11.96 23.95
N GLY A 565 -2.84 -12.57 23.10
CA GLY A 565 -1.43 -12.80 23.42
C GLY A 565 -0.57 -11.53 23.45
N ASP A 566 0.73 -11.68 23.67
CA ASP A 566 1.70 -10.58 23.74
C ASP A 566 2.68 -10.57 22.56
N GLU A 567 2.50 -11.49 21.61
CA GLU A 567 3.28 -11.55 20.39
C GLU A 567 2.88 -10.45 19.41
N GLU A 568 3.76 -10.15 18.47
CA GLU A 568 3.52 -9.16 17.43
C GLU A 568 2.58 -9.72 16.35
N VAL A 569 1.34 -9.25 16.36
CA VAL A 569 0.29 -9.69 15.46
C VAL A 569 -0.37 -8.52 14.76
N TYR A 570 -0.42 -8.61 13.43
CA TYR A 570 -1.29 -7.78 12.58
C TYR A 570 -2.68 -8.41 12.57
N PHE A 571 -3.69 -7.67 13.00
CA PHE A 571 -5.02 -8.20 13.24
C PHE A 571 -6.12 -7.38 12.56
N ARG A 572 -7.00 -8.06 11.84
CA ARG A 572 -8.20 -7.47 11.22
C ARG A 572 -9.45 -8.10 11.79
N ALA A 573 -10.49 -7.31 12.00
CA ALA A 573 -11.83 -7.80 12.35
C ALA A 573 -12.90 -7.10 11.52
N ALA A 574 -13.90 -7.85 11.09
CA ALA A 574 -15.03 -7.33 10.33
C ALA A 574 -16.29 -8.18 10.57
N ASN A 575 -17.46 -7.56 10.59
CA ASN A 575 -18.71 -8.30 10.47
C ASN A 575 -18.89 -8.73 9.02
N VAL A 576 -19.41 -9.94 8.82
CA VAL A 576 -19.76 -10.46 7.48
C VAL A 576 -21.27 -10.39 7.27
N ASP A 577 -21.74 -10.25 6.04
CA ASP A 577 -23.17 -10.22 5.72
C ASP A 577 -23.93 -11.46 6.21
N ASP A 578 -23.27 -12.60 6.37
CA ASP A 578 -23.83 -13.85 6.92
C ASP A 578 -24.00 -13.86 8.44
N GLY A 579 -23.64 -12.78 9.12
CA GLY A 579 -23.70 -12.60 10.57
C GLY A 579 -22.50 -13.13 11.33
N SER A 580 -21.52 -13.75 10.67
CA SER A 580 -20.27 -14.17 11.31
C SER A 580 -19.31 -12.98 11.52
N LEU A 581 -18.40 -13.12 12.50
CA LEU A 581 -17.27 -12.22 12.69
C LEU A 581 -16.04 -12.80 11.98
N PHE A 582 -15.54 -12.08 10.99
CA PHE A 582 -14.29 -12.35 10.32
C PHE A 582 -13.12 -11.86 11.16
N CYS A 583 -12.07 -12.69 11.32
CA CYS A 583 -10.81 -12.34 11.95
C CYS A 583 -9.65 -12.80 11.07
N ALA A 584 -8.74 -11.89 10.71
CA ALA A 584 -7.48 -12.23 10.05
C ALA A 584 -6.31 -12.00 11.00
N VAL A 585 -5.51 -13.04 11.19
CA VAL A 585 -4.35 -13.07 12.10
C VAL A 585 -3.09 -13.28 11.28
N PHE A 586 -2.15 -12.33 11.32
CA PHE A 586 -0.84 -12.46 10.71
C PHE A 586 0.22 -12.35 11.80
N ASN A 587 0.92 -13.44 12.06
CA ASN A 587 2.06 -13.41 12.96
C ASN A 587 3.24 -12.71 12.27
N LEU A 588 3.52 -11.47 12.64
CA LEU A 588 4.67 -10.71 12.13
C LEU A 588 5.92 -10.88 12.99
N GLY A 589 5.80 -11.57 14.13
CA GLY A 589 6.92 -11.89 15.02
C GLY A 589 7.80 -13.02 14.47
N MET A 590 8.94 -13.19 15.10
CA MET A 590 9.86 -14.29 14.80
C MET A 590 9.47 -15.59 15.55
N ASP A 591 8.79 -15.45 16.67
CA ASP A 591 8.35 -16.57 17.49
C ASP A 591 7.07 -17.20 16.91
N PRO A 592 6.95 -18.52 16.84
CA PRO A 592 5.70 -19.17 16.47
C PRO A 592 4.66 -18.99 17.57
N ILE A 593 3.40 -18.85 17.19
CA ILE A 593 2.25 -18.87 18.08
C ILE A 593 1.65 -20.27 18.04
N ASP A 594 1.73 -21.00 19.14
CA ASP A 594 1.29 -22.40 19.19
C ASP A 594 -0.24 -22.55 19.12
N ALA A 595 -0.96 -21.60 19.73
CA ALA A 595 -2.42 -21.55 19.71
C ALA A 595 -2.91 -20.09 19.71
N ILE A 596 -3.83 -19.75 18.82
CA ILE A 596 -4.36 -18.39 18.68
C ILE A 596 -5.38 -18.12 19.79
N THR A 597 -5.11 -17.17 20.68
CA THR A 597 -6.06 -16.72 21.69
C THR A 597 -6.66 -15.38 21.30
N LEU A 598 -7.99 -15.34 21.15
CA LEU A 598 -8.75 -14.14 20.84
C LEU A 598 -9.58 -13.71 22.06
N GLY A 599 -9.51 -12.42 22.41
CA GLY A 599 -10.50 -11.79 23.26
C GLY A 599 -11.72 -11.43 22.41
N CYS A 600 -12.93 -11.76 22.88
CA CYS A 600 -14.15 -11.54 22.14
C CYS A 600 -15.16 -10.77 23.00
N GLU A 601 -15.89 -9.82 22.39
CA GLU A 601 -17.02 -9.17 23.08
C GLU A 601 -18.14 -10.17 23.35
N THR A 602 -18.43 -11.00 22.36
CA THR A 602 -19.39 -12.12 22.46
C THR A 602 -18.62 -13.42 22.22
N VAL A 603 -18.78 -14.37 23.14
CA VAL A 603 -18.17 -15.70 23.01
C VAL A 603 -18.84 -16.46 21.88
N PRO A 604 -18.11 -16.94 20.87
CA PRO A 604 -18.70 -17.65 19.73
C PRO A 604 -19.16 -19.06 20.13
N GLN A 605 -20.21 -19.53 19.48
CA GLN A 605 -20.68 -20.92 19.62
C GLN A 605 -20.02 -21.87 18.60
N LYS A 606 -19.59 -21.32 17.47
CA LYS A 606 -18.92 -22.03 16.38
C LYS A 606 -17.74 -21.22 15.87
N MET A 607 -16.70 -21.93 15.47
CA MET A 607 -15.55 -21.33 14.83
C MET A 607 -15.12 -22.14 13.60
N GLU A 608 -14.83 -21.43 12.52
CA GLU A 608 -14.37 -22.01 11.27
C GLU A 608 -13.11 -21.29 10.79
N MET A 609 -12.25 -22.01 10.09
CA MET A 609 -11.06 -21.49 9.45
C MET A 609 -11.16 -21.63 7.92
N LEU A 610 -10.72 -20.63 7.18
CA LEU A 610 -10.57 -20.74 5.72
C LEU A 610 -9.36 -21.62 5.42
N ASP A 611 -9.61 -22.77 4.80
CA ASP A 611 -8.55 -23.71 4.41
C ASP A 611 -7.97 -23.37 3.03
N CYS A 612 -6.85 -23.99 2.68
CA CYS A 612 -6.14 -23.76 1.42
C CYS A 612 -6.98 -24.06 0.17
N ASP A 613 -7.99 -24.93 0.29
CA ASP A 613 -8.95 -25.27 -0.79
C ASP A 613 -10.11 -24.24 -0.92
N GLY A 614 -10.13 -23.19 -0.10
CA GLY A 614 -11.16 -22.15 -0.11
C GLY A 614 -12.43 -22.52 0.68
N THR A 615 -12.47 -23.67 1.33
CA THR A 615 -13.61 -24.07 2.18
C THR A 615 -13.44 -23.59 3.61
N ARG A 616 -14.56 -23.28 4.30
CA ARG A 616 -14.56 -23.00 5.74
C ARG A 616 -14.66 -24.34 6.48
N LYS A 617 -13.64 -24.68 7.28
CA LYS A 617 -13.58 -25.91 8.07
C LYS A 617 -13.72 -25.59 9.55
N ALA A 618 -14.57 -26.36 10.25
CA ALA A 618 -14.72 -26.22 11.68
C ALA A 618 -13.39 -26.49 12.41
N VAL A 619 -13.05 -25.65 13.37
CA VAL A 619 -11.87 -25.77 14.22
C VAL A 619 -12.27 -25.93 15.68
N ALA A 620 -11.52 -26.75 16.42
CA ALA A 620 -11.71 -26.90 17.85
C ALA A 620 -11.20 -25.65 18.58
N PHE A 621 -11.92 -25.25 19.63
CA PHE A 621 -11.52 -24.15 20.50
C PHE A 621 -11.97 -24.38 21.93
N THR A 622 -11.32 -23.72 22.87
CA THR A 622 -11.68 -23.70 24.28
C THR A 622 -12.10 -22.29 24.68
N VAL A 623 -13.01 -22.18 25.63
CA VAL A 623 -13.56 -20.91 26.12
C VAL A 623 -13.12 -20.65 27.54
N ASN A 624 -12.66 -19.45 27.83
CA ASN A 624 -12.52 -18.92 29.17
C ASN A 624 -13.57 -17.81 29.36
N GLU A 625 -14.68 -18.16 30.02
CA GLU A 625 -15.82 -17.27 30.23
C GLU A 625 -15.47 -16.05 31.10
N GLU A 626 -14.61 -16.23 32.11
CA GLU A 626 -14.18 -15.15 33.00
C GLU A 626 -13.36 -14.09 32.28
N ALA A 627 -12.40 -14.53 31.46
CA ALA A 627 -11.55 -13.65 30.67
C ALA A 627 -12.21 -13.19 29.36
N LYS A 628 -13.34 -13.78 28.95
CA LYS A 628 -13.97 -13.60 27.63
C LYS A 628 -12.98 -13.86 26.51
N THR A 629 -12.24 -14.95 26.60
CA THR A 629 -11.29 -15.37 25.58
C THR A 629 -11.62 -16.72 25.02
N VAL A 630 -11.26 -16.94 23.77
CA VAL A 630 -11.32 -18.22 23.07
C VAL A 630 -9.94 -18.58 22.57
N THR A 631 -9.50 -19.80 22.82
CA THR A 631 -8.21 -20.31 22.32
C THR A 631 -8.48 -21.38 21.27
N VAL A 632 -8.02 -21.12 20.07
CA VAL A 632 -8.13 -22.01 18.91
C VAL A 632 -6.88 -22.88 18.87
N ASP A 633 -7.06 -24.19 18.77
CA ASP A 633 -5.96 -25.16 18.63
C ASP A 633 -5.42 -25.14 17.18
N THR A 634 -4.92 -23.96 16.79
CA THR A 634 -4.35 -23.72 15.47
C THR A 634 -3.13 -22.81 15.63
N PRO A 635 -1.95 -23.25 15.18
CA PRO A 635 -0.76 -22.42 15.26
C PRO A 635 -0.78 -21.29 14.22
N ALA A 636 -0.18 -20.16 14.56
CA ALA A 636 0.14 -19.11 13.61
C ALA A 636 1.67 -19.01 13.44
N TYR A 637 2.16 -19.65 12.38
CA TYR A 637 3.57 -19.57 12.02
C TYR A 637 3.91 -18.16 11.48
N THR A 638 5.17 -17.81 11.60
CA THR A 638 5.68 -16.53 11.07
C THR A 638 5.21 -16.30 9.63
N LEU A 639 4.58 -15.17 9.39
CA LEU A 639 3.98 -14.71 8.14
C LEU A 639 2.76 -15.49 7.63
N ALA A 640 2.50 -16.71 8.10
CA ALA A 640 1.37 -17.49 7.60
C ALA A 640 0.03 -16.85 8.04
N PRO A 641 -0.80 -16.35 7.11
CA PRO A 641 -2.09 -15.78 7.46
C PRO A 641 -3.08 -16.85 7.91
N VAL A 642 -3.80 -16.60 8.99
CA VAL A 642 -4.89 -17.42 9.47
C VAL A 642 -6.18 -16.62 9.42
N ILE A 643 -7.18 -17.13 8.71
CA ILE A 643 -8.49 -16.48 8.55
C ILE A 643 -9.53 -17.31 9.31
N LEU A 644 -10.18 -16.68 10.28
CA LEU A 644 -11.18 -17.30 11.15
C LEU A 644 -12.55 -16.63 10.98
N PHE A 645 -13.60 -17.42 11.17
CA PHE A 645 -15.00 -16.98 11.21
C PHE A 645 -15.62 -17.47 12.53
N LEU A 646 -16.15 -16.53 13.30
CA LEU A 646 -16.74 -16.75 14.61
C LEU A 646 -18.26 -16.50 14.52
N SER A 647 -19.10 -17.43 15.01
CA SER A 647 -20.57 -17.30 15.00
C SER A 647 -21.23 -17.82 16.27
#